data_4968c9ca032cbbc7f326f7312a764c79
#
_entry.id   4968c9ca032cbbc7f326f7312a764c79
#
_cell.length_a   1.000
_cell.length_b   1.000
_cell.length_c   1.000
_cell.angle_alpha   90.00
_cell.angle_beta   90.00
_cell.angle_gamma   90.00
#
_symmetry.space_group_name_H-M   'P 1'
#
loop_
_entity.id
_entity.type
_entity.pdbx_description
1 polymer ?
#
loop_
_entity_poly.entity_id
_entity_poly.type
_entity_poly.pdbx_seq_one_letter_code
_entity_poly.pdbx_strand_id
1 'polypeptide(L)'
;MDGGLESETLPLPVAIPAAAAGPSSAQAPVVAVGAGARLAAFVLGKHTLALVDQAVVSGTNFLTTILIARVCGAEELGVYSLGFSLLVTWGCAQEALISLPYTIFWHRSRPGTEAEYAGSALVHQALLSAVSLVGLALTAVALSGRVPGLALVIGVLALAMPFVLLREFGRRYAFAHLRMVEALVLDVAAAALQLGGLLWLASTGALFAAPAYLAVGGACALAGCIWLYLSRRQFVVRLGRVGPTLRQSWSLGRWLFASQVTLSVQGYFVHWLLAWTLGATATGVYAACLTVVLFSNPLILGLSNSLGPQVAQAFTLGGFAALQRVVWQTTLLLGAAMAVFCAAVVFGGEDLIRFLYDGSQYAGHGHAVAVLALARLAAALGMPPSNGLAAVERPDVIFKVGLFSVILSVVLIPFLVAGWGVTGAAYGFLAGNVAGSAGRWLAFAAIVRRGRAEPRRGSGSFAASGNGPPPDTGSTEAERSSAKLVLQQFIGGPESEEWEIERFAEGAQASLFSARRRDGRPLWQARQELAVKVYKSAVGQEGEVVREQVESLARFHAILHDRTIDDWHLHVPTPLFRCERPLALVMTLVPGRSLNAYLETVDESTLVALEPVARAVVAAMECCWSIGLPHGDLNFDNILCDPVARSLSFVDPGIVEDDFLCAGVSRGWYPASRDLAYLLYDTGVSVRKTLGKSAARKRQQRLVEQVLRAFAMKIDAVEEKHRLLDEIHACVRVHLSRIEVSWSLRGIWLRLLLRVASRRIDAILDRLRVDASLAPLPRERAGGASHFEGQAR
;
A
#
# COMPACT_ATOMS: atom_id res chain seq x y z
N MET A 1 -14.24 75.86 2.40
CA MET A 1 -14.59 75.07 3.55
C MET A 1 -14.41 73.67 3.10
N ASP A 2 -13.37 73.32 3.24
CA ASP A 2 -12.31 72.32 3.67
C ASP A 2 -13.00 71.10 4.31
N GLY A 3 -12.76 69.95 3.75
CA GLY A 3 -13.14 68.68 4.26
C GLY A 3 -12.26 67.62 3.62
N GLY A 4 -11.07 67.42 4.21
CA GLY A 4 -10.04 66.53 3.74
C GLY A 4 -10.49 65.07 3.69
N LEU A 5 -10.15 64.39 2.61
CA LEU A 5 -10.20 62.95 2.46
C LEU A 5 -8.87 62.37 2.95
N GLU A 6 -8.87 61.86 4.16
CA GLU A 6 -7.78 61.03 4.66
C GLU A 6 -7.75 59.73 3.85
N SER A 7 -6.62 59.49 3.22
CA SER A 7 -6.29 58.22 2.56
C SER A 7 -6.02 57.12 3.62
N GLU A 8 -6.98 56.30 3.92
CA GLU A 8 -6.74 55.07 4.64
C GLU A 8 -5.99 54.07 3.74
N THR A 9 -4.67 53.97 3.96
CA THR A 9 -3.86 52.86 3.47
C THR A 9 -4.29 51.57 4.16
N LEU A 10 -4.93 50.68 3.40
CA LEU A 10 -5.22 49.31 3.83
C LEU A 10 -3.90 48.56 4.16
N PRO A 11 -3.87 47.83 5.29
CA PRO A 11 -2.68 47.11 5.69
C PRO A 11 -2.45 45.93 4.76
N LEU A 12 -1.18 45.67 4.45
CA LEU A 12 -0.66 44.47 3.83
C LEU A 12 -1.16 43.20 4.56
N PRO A 13 -1.32 42.06 3.89
CA PRO A 13 -1.85 40.83 4.49
C PRO A 13 -1.04 40.43 5.72
N VAL A 14 -1.76 40.31 6.82
CA VAL A 14 -1.27 39.95 8.14
C VAL A 14 -0.48 38.65 8.04
N ALA A 15 0.77 38.70 8.47
CA ALA A 15 1.56 37.53 8.79
C ALA A 15 0.76 36.62 9.71
N ILE A 16 0.67 35.34 9.37
CA ILE A 16 0.05 34.30 10.18
C ILE A 16 0.70 34.34 11.56
N PRO A 17 -0.01 34.65 12.65
CA PRO A 17 0.58 34.66 13.96
C PRO A 17 1.04 33.24 14.30
N ALA A 18 2.32 33.08 14.59
CA ALA A 18 2.81 31.93 15.31
C ALA A 18 1.94 31.76 16.56
N ALA A 19 1.30 30.59 16.70
CA ALA A 19 0.48 30.27 17.86
C ALA A 19 1.33 30.50 19.12
N ALA A 20 1.06 31.61 19.81
CA ALA A 20 1.58 31.84 21.13
C ALA A 20 1.13 30.67 22.01
N ALA A 21 2.08 30.04 22.67
CA ALA A 21 1.81 29.06 23.71
C ALA A 21 0.87 29.70 24.74
N GLY A 22 -0.41 29.28 24.69
CA GLY A 22 -1.36 29.66 25.73
C GLY A 22 -0.94 29.12 27.08
N PRO A 23 -1.32 29.78 28.17
CA PRO A 23 -0.92 29.37 29.51
C PRO A 23 -1.43 27.95 29.76
N SER A 24 -0.52 27.13 30.32
CA SER A 24 -0.73 25.82 30.91
C SER A 24 -2.16 25.66 31.44
N SER A 25 -2.98 24.86 30.76
CA SER A 25 -4.24 24.38 31.31
C SER A 25 -3.90 23.59 32.58
N ALA A 26 -4.40 24.08 33.69
CA ALA A 26 -4.32 23.43 34.99
C ALA A 26 -4.70 21.96 34.79
N GLN A 27 -3.78 21.06 35.14
CA GLN A 27 -4.01 19.63 35.23
C GLN A 27 -5.20 19.41 36.15
N ALA A 28 -6.32 18.97 35.58
CA ALA A 28 -7.39 18.41 36.40
C ALA A 28 -6.79 17.32 37.29
N PRO A 29 -7.18 17.21 38.58
CA PRO A 29 -6.59 16.24 39.50
C PRO A 29 -6.79 14.85 38.89
N VAL A 30 -5.66 14.16 38.63
CA VAL A 30 -5.64 12.74 38.27
C VAL A 30 -6.20 12.01 39.48
N VAL A 31 -7.49 11.68 39.43
CA VAL A 31 -8.09 10.74 40.36
C VAL A 31 -7.26 9.47 40.28
N ALA A 32 -6.60 9.12 41.34
CA ALA A 32 -5.79 7.91 41.46
C ALA A 32 -6.72 6.70 41.27
N VAL A 33 -6.85 6.25 40.04
CA VAL A 33 -7.57 5.02 39.70
C VAL A 33 -6.80 3.90 40.40
N GLY A 34 -7.44 3.25 41.38
CA GLY A 34 -6.84 2.17 42.16
C GLY A 34 -6.23 1.09 41.30
N ALA A 35 -5.20 0.43 41.79
CA ALA A 35 -4.47 -0.62 41.06
C ALA A 35 -5.43 -1.69 40.46
N GLY A 36 -6.51 -2.04 41.15
CA GLY A 36 -7.55 -2.95 40.69
C GLY A 36 -8.32 -2.41 39.48
N ALA A 37 -8.64 -1.10 39.42
CA ALA A 37 -9.33 -0.51 38.28
C ALA A 37 -8.40 -0.35 37.06
N ARG A 38 -7.09 -0.13 37.27
CA ARG A 38 -6.08 -0.16 36.20
C ARG A 38 -5.87 -1.57 35.66
N LEU A 39 -5.84 -2.59 36.51
CA LEU A 39 -5.78 -3.99 36.14
C LEU A 39 -7.05 -4.42 35.38
N ALA A 40 -8.23 -4.01 35.84
CA ALA A 40 -9.50 -4.27 35.15
C ALA A 40 -9.56 -3.56 33.80
N ALA A 41 -9.12 -2.31 33.68
CA ALA A 41 -9.05 -1.59 32.41
C ALA A 41 -8.01 -2.19 31.45
N PHE A 42 -6.91 -2.74 31.95
CA PHE A 42 -5.94 -3.49 31.16
C PHE A 42 -6.51 -4.83 30.70
N VAL A 43 -7.12 -5.61 31.61
CA VAL A 43 -7.71 -6.94 31.31
C VAL A 43 -8.93 -6.81 30.36
N LEU A 44 -9.72 -5.74 30.49
CA LEU A 44 -10.87 -5.46 29.61
C LEU A 44 -10.49 -4.63 28.38
N GLY A 45 -9.22 -4.31 28.20
CA GLY A 45 -8.72 -3.61 27.03
C GLY A 45 -8.96 -4.42 25.74
N LYS A 46 -9.33 -3.76 24.64
CA LYS A 46 -9.63 -4.43 23.36
C LYS A 46 -8.50 -5.33 22.88
N HIS A 47 -7.25 -4.97 23.13
CA HIS A 47 -6.08 -5.77 22.76
C HIS A 47 -5.95 -7.04 23.61
N THR A 48 -6.23 -6.95 24.90
CA THR A 48 -6.19 -8.12 25.81
C THR A 48 -7.30 -9.10 25.47
N LEU A 49 -8.52 -8.62 25.20
CA LEU A 49 -9.64 -9.47 24.76
C LEU A 49 -9.32 -10.19 23.45
N ALA A 50 -8.68 -9.53 22.50
CA ALA A 50 -8.27 -10.18 21.25
C ALA A 50 -7.16 -11.24 21.46
N LEU A 51 -6.26 -11.04 22.45
CA LEU A 51 -5.26 -12.04 22.81
C LEU A 51 -5.89 -13.24 23.52
N VAL A 52 -6.85 -13.02 24.42
CA VAL A 52 -7.60 -14.08 25.09
C VAL A 52 -8.41 -14.89 24.07
N ASP A 53 -9.09 -14.23 23.14
CA ASP A 53 -9.81 -14.86 22.04
C ASP A 53 -8.87 -15.76 21.21
N GLN A 54 -7.72 -15.26 20.82
CA GLN A 54 -6.73 -16.06 20.09
C GLN A 54 -6.20 -17.24 20.92
N ALA A 55 -6.06 -17.09 22.24
CA ALA A 55 -5.66 -18.16 23.14
C ALA A 55 -6.75 -19.25 23.24
N VAL A 56 -8.03 -18.86 23.27
CA VAL A 56 -9.17 -19.80 23.25
C VAL A 56 -9.15 -20.62 21.97
N VAL A 57 -9.06 -19.99 20.81
CA VAL A 57 -9.06 -20.69 19.52
C VAL A 57 -7.85 -21.62 19.37
N SER A 58 -6.65 -21.11 19.70
CA SER A 58 -5.42 -21.91 19.62
C SER A 58 -5.42 -23.07 20.63
N GLY A 59 -5.87 -22.81 21.85
CA GLY A 59 -5.98 -23.81 22.91
C GLY A 59 -6.97 -24.91 22.54
N THR A 60 -8.12 -24.56 22.00
CA THR A 60 -9.13 -25.52 21.52
C THR A 60 -8.56 -26.44 20.45
N ASN A 61 -7.88 -25.91 19.44
CA ASN A 61 -7.25 -26.70 18.39
C ASN A 61 -6.15 -27.61 18.94
N PHE A 62 -5.33 -27.10 19.86
CA PHE A 62 -4.29 -27.86 20.52
C PHE A 62 -4.86 -29.05 21.33
N LEU A 63 -5.86 -28.77 22.19
CA LEU A 63 -6.52 -29.80 22.99
C LEU A 63 -7.24 -30.84 22.12
N THR A 64 -7.89 -30.42 21.03
CA THR A 64 -8.52 -31.31 20.07
C THR A 64 -7.51 -32.29 19.46
N THR A 65 -6.34 -31.76 19.04
CA THR A 65 -5.26 -32.57 18.44
C THR A 65 -4.70 -33.57 19.45
N ILE A 66 -4.47 -33.17 20.70
CA ILE A 66 -4.01 -34.08 21.76
C ILE A 66 -5.03 -35.15 22.07
N LEU A 67 -6.30 -34.78 22.17
CA LEU A 67 -7.36 -35.73 22.51
C LEU A 67 -7.49 -36.82 21.43
N ILE A 68 -7.46 -36.43 20.15
CA ILE A 68 -7.48 -37.38 19.02
C ILE A 68 -6.24 -38.27 19.06
N ALA A 69 -5.03 -37.67 19.24
CA ALA A 69 -3.79 -38.41 19.29
C ALA A 69 -3.74 -39.47 20.43
N ARG A 70 -4.25 -39.11 21.61
CA ARG A 70 -4.27 -40.01 22.77
C ARG A 70 -5.28 -41.16 22.65
N VAL A 71 -6.49 -40.80 22.18
CA VAL A 71 -7.60 -41.75 22.17
C VAL A 71 -7.60 -42.60 20.89
N CYS A 72 -7.30 -42.01 19.75
CA CYS A 72 -7.45 -42.67 18.44
C CYS A 72 -6.14 -43.17 17.85
N GLY A 73 -5.01 -42.69 18.34
CA GLY A 73 -3.67 -43.05 17.83
C GLY A 73 -3.23 -42.24 16.61
N ALA A 74 -2.03 -42.61 16.08
CA ALA A 74 -1.36 -41.82 15.06
C ALA A 74 -2.04 -41.85 13.69
N GLU A 75 -2.65 -42.98 13.30
CA GLU A 75 -3.30 -43.09 11.99
C GLU A 75 -4.51 -42.14 11.89
N GLU A 76 -5.41 -42.16 12.88
CA GLU A 76 -6.58 -41.29 12.92
C GLU A 76 -6.15 -39.78 13.02
N LEU A 77 -5.09 -39.48 13.81
CA LEU A 77 -4.53 -38.16 13.85
C LEU A 77 -4.03 -37.74 12.49
N GLY A 78 -3.43 -38.64 11.72
CA GLY A 78 -2.95 -38.39 10.36
C GLY A 78 -4.10 -38.01 9.43
N VAL A 79 -5.16 -38.78 9.41
CA VAL A 79 -6.36 -38.51 8.62
C VAL A 79 -7.04 -37.21 9.07
N TYR A 80 -7.13 -36.97 10.39
CA TYR A 80 -7.61 -35.70 10.92
C TYR A 80 -6.77 -34.51 10.45
N SER A 81 -5.45 -34.63 10.47
CA SER A 81 -4.58 -33.53 10.06
C SER A 81 -4.67 -33.19 8.57
N LEU A 82 -4.93 -34.20 7.71
CA LEU A 82 -5.24 -33.95 6.29
C LEU A 82 -6.56 -33.18 6.13
N GLY A 83 -7.60 -33.55 6.82
CA GLY A 83 -8.85 -32.79 6.87
C GLY A 83 -8.65 -31.38 7.38
N PHE A 84 -7.85 -31.20 8.43
CA PHE A 84 -7.51 -29.88 8.99
C PHE A 84 -6.79 -28.98 7.98
N SER A 85 -5.93 -29.54 7.14
CA SER A 85 -5.27 -28.80 6.07
C SER A 85 -6.27 -28.20 5.07
N LEU A 86 -7.34 -28.94 4.75
CA LEU A 86 -8.43 -28.45 3.88
C LEU A 86 -9.26 -27.38 4.59
N LEU A 87 -9.55 -27.59 5.88
CA LEU A 87 -10.26 -26.60 6.70
C LEU A 87 -9.51 -25.24 6.70
N VAL A 88 -8.20 -25.26 6.95
CA VAL A 88 -7.38 -24.05 6.94
C VAL A 88 -7.33 -23.43 5.54
N THR A 89 -7.24 -24.22 4.48
CA THR A 89 -7.20 -23.69 3.10
C THR A 89 -8.49 -22.94 2.74
N TRP A 90 -9.66 -23.47 3.08
CA TRP A 90 -10.93 -22.79 2.89
C TRP A 90 -11.10 -21.57 3.80
N GLY A 91 -10.59 -21.64 5.04
CA GLY A 91 -10.51 -20.49 5.94
C GLY A 91 -9.64 -19.35 5.37
N CYS A 92 -8.51 -19.68 4.74
CA CYS A 92 -7.67 -18.70 4.04
C CYS A 92 -8.39 -18.06 2.85
N ALA A 93 -9.20 -18.83 2.12
CA ALA A 93 -10.04 -18.30 1.05
C ALA A 93 -11.07 -17.30 1.58
N GLN A 94 -11.75 -17.64 2.67
CA GLN A 94 -12.68 -16.74 3.35
C GLN A 94 -12.01 -15.46 3.83
N GLU A 95 -10.88 -15.58 4.49
CA GLU A 95 -10.13 -14.44 5.00
C GLU A 95 -9.74 -13.47 3.87
N ALA A 96 -9.17 -14.01 2.80
CA ALA A 96 -8.67 -13.21 1.69
C ALA A 96 -9.78 -12.59 0.82
N LEU A 97 -10.87 -13.33 0.57
CA LEU A 97 -11.91 -12.93 -0.39
C LEU A 97 -13.09 -12.21 0.25
N ILE A 98 -13.33 -12.43 1.54
CA ILE A 98 -14.52 -11.91 2.24
C ILE A 98 -14.13 -11.07 3.45
N SER A 99 -13.43 -11.67 4.46
CA SER A 99 -13.24 -11.05 5.77
C SER A 99 -12.38 -9.80 5.72
N LEU A 100 -11.24 -9.87 5.07
CA LEU A 100 -10.33 -8.72 4.96
C LEU A 100 -10.89 -7.60 4.06
N PRO A 101 -11.43 -7.89 2.86
CA PRO A 101 -12.16 -6.88 2.08
C PRO A 101 -13.32 -6.26 2.85
N TYR A 102 -14.08 -7.07 3.61
CA TYR A 102 -15.17 -6.58 4.45
C TYR A 102 -14.67 -5.54 5.46
N THR A 103 -13.63 -5.86 6.21
CA THR A 103 -13.05 -4.96 7.22
C THR A 103 -12.59 -3.64 6.62
N ILE A 104 -11.99 -3.67 5.43
CA ILE A 104 -11.48 -2.47 4.75
C ILE A 104 -12.62 -1.62 4.17
N PHE A 105 -13.53 -2.24 3.42
CA PHE A 105 -14.54 -1.49 2.68
C PHE A 105 -15.74 -1.10 3.53
N TRP A 106 -16.06 -1.82 4.60
CA TRP A 106 -17.14 -1.45 5.51
C TRP A 106 -16.92 -0.06 6.12
N HIS A 107 -15.68 0.23 6.59
CA HIS A 107 -15.32 1.55 7.13
C HIS A 107 -15.32 2.68 6.08
N ARG A 108 -15.33 2.33 4.80
CA ARG A 108 -15.40 3.28 3.68
C ARG A 108 -16.80 3.37 3.07
N SER A 109 -17.76 2.63 3.60
CA SER A 109 -19.14 2.62 3.11
C SER A 109 -19.83 3.95 3.43
N ARG A 110 -20.75 4.37 2.56
CA ARG A 110 -21.55 5.57 2.80
C ARG A 110 -22.44 5.38 4.04
N PRO A 111 -22.64 6.43 4.88
CA PRO A 111 -23.58 6.36 5.98
C PRO A 111 -24.96 5.88 5.52
N GLY A 112 -25.51 4.87 6.21
CA GLY A 112 -26.81 4.26 5.88
C GLY A 112 -26.78 3.10 4.88
N THR A 113 -25.63 2.78 4.27
CA THR A 113 -25.50 1.61 3.36
C THR A 113 -24.72 0.44 3.97
N GLU A 114 -24.34 0.56 5.23
CA GLU A 114 -23.50 -0.43 5.95
C GLU A 114 -24.20 -1.79 6.08
N ALA A 115 -25.49 -1.78 6.39
CA ALA A 115 -26.28 -3.00 6.52
C ALA A 115 -26.46 -3.74 5.18
N GLU A 116 -26.50 -3.00 4.06
CA GLU A 116 -26.55 -3.59 2.71
C GLU A 116 -25.22 -4.19 2.31
N TYR A 117 -24.11 -3.54 2.69
CA TYR A 117 -22.78 -4.08 2.45
C TYR A 117 -22.55 -5.35 3.28
N ALA A 118 -22.96 -5.36 4.56
CA ALA A 118 -22.93 -6.54 5.43
C ALA A 118 -23.79 -7.67 4.87
N GLY A 119 -24.99 -7.36 4.36
CA GLY A 119 -25.87 -8.32 3.70
C GLY A 119 -25.24 -8.93 2.44
N SER A 120 -24.55 -8.12 1.63
CA SER A 120 -23.80 -8.62 0.46
C SER A 120 -22.64 -9.54 0.87
N ALA A 121 -21.89 -9.20 1.92
CA ALA A 121 -20.83 -10.05 2.45
C ALA A 121 -21.35 -11.39 2.98
N LEU A 122 -22.52 -11.41 3.63
CA LEU A 122 -23.18 -12.64 4.07
C LEU A 122 -23.59 -13.53 2.88
N VAL A 123 -24.05 -12.95 1.76
CA VAL A 123 -24.34 -13.69 0.54
C VAL A 123 -23.07 -14.28 -0.08
N HIS A 124 -21.96 -13.50 -0.13
CA HIS A 124 -20.66 -14.02 -0.58
C HIS A 124 -20.18 -15.17 0.33
N GLN A 125 -20.41 -15.07 1.64
CA GLN A 125 -20.11 -16.12 2.59
C GLN A 125 -20.93 -17.39 2.32
N ALA A 126 -22.22 -17.27 2.07
CA ALA A 126 -23.07 -18.41 1.71
C ALA A 126 -22.62 -19.05 0.39
N LEU A 127 -22.23 -18.23 -0.60
CA LEU A 127 -21.69 -18.74 -1.87
C LEU A 127 -20.38 -19.50 -1.66
N LEU A 128 -19.43 -18.96 -0.88
CA LEU A 128 -18.18 -19.64 -0.57
C LEU A 128 -18.45 -20.96 0.20
N SER A 129 -19.40 -20.96 1.11
CA SER A 129 -19.84 -22.17 1.83
C SER A 129 -20.40 -23.24 0.88
N ALA A 130 -21.22 -22.84 -0.09
CA ALA A 130 -21.73 -23.77 -1.10
C ALA A 130 -20.61 -24.33 -2.00
N VAL A 131 -19.69 -23.47 -2.42
CA VAL A 131 -18.51 -23.88 -3.23
C VAL A 131 -17.61 -24.82 -2.42
N SER A 132 -17.39 -24.56 -1.13
CA SER A 132 -16.60 -25.44 -0.26
C SER A 132 -17.27 -26.80 -0.05
N LEU A 133 -18.57 -26.83 0.15
CA LEU A 133 -19.36 -28.07 0.26
C LEU A 133 -19.17 -28.94 -0.99
N VAL A 134 -19.42 -28.37 -2.17
CA VAL A 134 -19.31 -29.11 -3.44
C VAL A 134 -17.86 -29.51 -3.70
N GLY A 135 -16.90 -28.59 -3.52
CA GLY A 135 -15.48 -28.83 -3.74
C GLY A 135 -14.93 -29.96 -2.85
N LEU A 136 -15.29 -29.96 -1.57
CA LEU A 136 -14.89 -31.02 -0.64
C LEU A 136 -15.61 -32.35 -0.95
N ALA A 137 -16.88 -32.34 -1.32
CA ALA A 137 -17.58 -33.54 -1.73
C ALA A 137 -16.94 -34.19 -2.96
N LEU A 138 -16.59 -33.39 -3.98
CA LEU A 138 -15.85 -33.88 -5.15
C LEU A 138 -14.46 -34.38 -4.78
N THR A 139 -13.77 -33.71 -3.84
CA THR A 139 -12.47 -34.17 -3.33
C THR A 139 -12.60 -35.52 -2.61
N ALA A 140 -13.64 -35.71 -1.81
CA ALA A 140 -13.93 -36.99 -1.14
C ALA A 140 -14.11 -38.14 -2.14
N VAL A 141 -14.85 -37.90 -3.22
CA VAL A 141 -15.04 -38.86 -4.31
C VAL A 141 -13.73 -39.15 -5.02
N ALA A 142 -12.96 -38.11 -5.38
CA ALA A 142 -11.69 -38.25 -6.12
C ALA A 142 -10.59 -38.99 -5.33
N LEU A 143 -10.62 -38.88 -3.99
CA LEU A 143 -9.66 -39.54 -3.10
C LEU A 143 -10.17 -40.85 -2.54
N SER A 144 -11.38 -41.31 -2.92
CA SER A 144 -11.93 -42.59 -2.49
C SER A 144 -10.98 -43.71 -2.87
N GLY A 145 -10.69 -44.60 -1.90
CA GLY A 145 -9.83 -45.75 -2.09
C GLY A 145 -8.31 -45.49 -2.06
N ARG A 146 -7.87 -44.24 -1.95
CA ARG A 146 -6.42 -43.91 -1.92
C ARG A 146 -5.80 -43.90 -0.53
N VAL A 147 -6.49 -43.35 0.45
CA VAL A 147 -6.12 -43.38 1.87
C VAL A 147 -7.32 -43.86 2.68
N PRO A 148 -7.19 -44.94 3.47
CA PRO A 148 -8.29 -45.46 4.27
C PRO A 148 -8.90 -44.40 5.19
N GLY A 149 -10.23 -44.33 5.28
CA GLY A 149 -10.92 -43.36 6.12
C GLY A 149 -10.96 -41.91 5.63
N LEU A 150 -10.04 -41.50 4.74
CA LEU A 150 -9.92 -40.10 4.33
C LEU A 150 -11.15 -39.58 3.58
N ALA A 151 -11.71 -40.38 2.68
CA ALA A 151 -12.90 -39.98 1.93
C ALA A 151 -14.10 -39.71 2.83
N LEU A 152 -14.28 -40.52 3.86
CA LEU A 152 -15.33 -40.33 4.88
C LEU A 152 -15.09 -39.02 5.66
N VAL A 153 -13.85 -38.79 6.10
CA VAL A 153 -13.50 -37.57 6.85
C VAL A 153 -13.72 -36.32 6.00
N ILE A 154 -13.31 -36.32 4.73
CA ILE A 154 -13.53 -35.18 3.82
C ILE A 154 -15.04 -35.01 3.53
N GLY A 155 -15.80 -36.08 3.40
CA GLY A 155 -17.26 -36.03 3.24
C GLY A 155 -17.96 -35.40 4.45
N VAL A 156 -17.56 -35.78 5.66
CA VAL A 156 -18.07 -35.19 6.91
C VAL A 156 -17.62 -33.72 7.01
N LEU A 157 -16.36 -33.43 6.66
CA LEU A 157 -15.85 -32.07 6.63
C LEU A 157 -16.60 -31.20 5.62
N ALA A 158 -17.01 -31.74 4.47
CA ALA A 158 -17.84 -31.04 3.50
C ALA A 158 -19.14 -30.52 4.12
N LEU A 159 -19.80 -31.34 4.96
CA LEU A 159 -21.01 -30.95 5.69
C LEU A 159 -20.73 -29.96 6.83
N ALA A 160 -19.60 -30.09 7.50
CA ALA A 160 -19.21 -29.24 8.62
C ALA A 160 -18.71 -27.85 8.16
N MET A 161 -18.05 -27.77 6.99
CA MET A 161 -17.35 -26.58 6.51
C MET A 161 -18.25 -25.34 6.42
N PRO A 162 -19.46 -25.34 5.90
CA PRO A 162 -20.33 -24.17 5.87
C PRO A 162 -20.54 -23.53 7.25
N PHE A 163 -20.63 -24.33 8.30
CA PHE A 163 -20.84 -23.86 9.66
C PHE A 163 -19.56 -23.36 10.31
N VAL A 164 -18.43 -23.98 10.01
CA VAL A 164 -17.11 -23.49 10.43
C VAL A 164 -16.86 -22.12 9.82
N LEU A 165 -17.11 -21.96 8.51
CA LEU A 165 -16.97 -20.69 7.82
C LEU A 165 -17.99 -19.65 8.33
N LEU A 166 -19.22 -20.04 8.68
CA LEU A 166 -20.22 -19.13 9.25
C LEU A 166 -19.77 -18.59 10.62
N ARG A 167 -19.30 -19.45 11.50
CA ARG A 167 -18.77 -19.03 12.81
C ARG A 167 -17.57 -18.11 12.64
N GLU A 168 -16.64 -18.44 11.75
CA GLU A 168 -15.48 -17.56 11.48
C GLU A 168 -15.91 -16.22 10.88
N PHE A 169 -16.92 -16.20 10.01
CA PHE A 169 -17.51 -14.95 9.52
C PHE A 169 -18.06 -14.09 10.66
N GLY A 170 -18.80 -14.70 11.61
CA GLY A 170 -19.33 -14.01 12.79
C GLY A 170 -18.23 -13.39 13.64
N ARG A 171 -17.17 -14.17 13.89
CA ARG A 171 -15.98 -13.70 14.61
C ARG A 171 -15.35 -12.48 13.92
N ARG A 172 -15.09 -12.55 12.60
CA ARG A 172 -14.50 -11.47 11.81
C ARG A 172 -15.40 -10.25 11.70
N TYR A 173 -16.70 -10.48 11.61
CA TYR A 173 -17.70 -9.42 11.66
C TYR A 173 -17.62 -8.66 13.00
N ALA A 174 -17.57 -9.36 14.12
CA ALA A 174 -17.43 -8.73 15.43
C ALA A 174 -16.11 -7.94 15.55
N PHE A 175 -15.00 -8.46 15.04
CA PHE A 175 -13.72 -7.73 15.00
C PHE A 175 -13.79 -6.46 14.13
N ALA A 176 -14.39 -6.53 12.95
CA ALA A 176 -14.55 -5.36 12.08
C ALA A 176 -15.35 -4.24 12.75
N HIS A 177 -16.31 -4.60 13.62
CA HIS A 177 -17.11 -3.65 14.40
C HIS A 177 -16.52 -3.33 15.78
N LEU A 178 -15.30 -3.79 16.08
CA LEU A 178 -14.61 -3.61 17.38
C LEU A 178 -15.40 -4.16 18.59
N ARG A 179 -16.27 -5.15 18.36
CA ARG A 179 -17.06 -5.84 19.38
C ARG A 179 -16.32 -7.07 19.90
N MET A 180 -15.19 -6.85 20.57
CA MET A 180 -14.25 -7.92 20.98
C MET A 180 -14.90 -8.93 21.94
N VAL A 181 -15.82 -8.48 22.81
CA VAL A 181 -16.56 -9.36 23.74
C VAL A 181 -17.48 -10.32 22.97
N GLU A 182 -18.16 -9.85 21.93
CA GLU A 182 -19.03 -10.68 21.09
C GLU A 182 -18.23 -11.79 20.37
N ALA A 183 -17.04 -11.45 19.83
CA ALA A 183 -16.14 -12.43 19.25
C ALA A 183 -15.69 -13.48 20.27
N LEU A 184 -15.24 -13.03 21.45
CA LEU A 184 -14.80 -13.93 22.52
C LEU A 184 -15.92 -14.87 23.01
N VAL A 185 -17.14 -14.36 23.21
CA VAL A 185 -18.29 -15.17 23.62
C VAL A 185 -18.61 -16.24 22.57
N LEU A 186 -18.59 -15.87 21.29
CA LEU A 186 -18.82 -16.80 20.18
C LEU A 186 -17.77 -17.92 20.18
N ASP A 187 -16.48 -17.57 20.39
CA ASP A 187 -15.39 -18.52 20.36
C ASP A 187 -15.33 -19.40 21.61
N VAL A 188 -15.61 -18.87 22.79
CA VAL A 188 -15.71 -19.64 24.04
C VAL A 188 -16.89 -20.64 23.97
N ALA A 189 -18.05 -20.21 23.46
CA ALA A 189 -19.20 -21.06 23.27
C ALA A 189 -18.89 -22.21 22.30
N ALA A 190 -18.32 -21.91 21.14
CA ALA A 190 -17.90 -22.91 20.17
C ALA A 190 -16.86 -23.88 20.76
N ALA A 191 -15.85 -23.35 21.48
CA ALA A 191 -14.81 -24.15 22.14
C ALA A 191 -15.40 -25.13 23.19
N ALA A 192 -16.28 -24.63 24.04
CA ALA A 192 -16.92 -25.45 25.08
C ALA A 192 -17.76 -26.59 24.47
N LEU A 193 -18.56 -26.27 23.44
CA LEU A 193 -19.35 -27.25 22.71
C LEU A 193 -18.48 -28.27 21.98
N GLN A 194 -17.43 -27.82 21.32
CA GLN A 194 -16.49 -28.69 20.60
C GLN A 194 -15.77 -29.64 21.56
N LEU A 195 -15.10 -29.09 22.60
CA LEU A 195 -14.37 -29.92 23.56
C LEU A 195 -15.31 -30.83 24.35
N GLY A 196 -16.49 -30.35 24.75
CA GLY A 196 -17.51 -31.16 25.39
C GLY A 196 -17.99 -32.32 24.52
N GLY A 197 -18.25 -32.07 23.24
CA GLY A 197 -18.63 -33.10 22.25
C GLY A 197 -17.52 -34.13 22.02
N LEU A 198 -16.27 -33.68 21.93
CA LEU A 198 -15.10 -34.56 21.77
C LEU A 198 -14.87 -35.43 23.01
N LEU A 199 -14.99 -34.89 24.22
CA LEU A 199 -14.86 -35.62 25.46
C LEU A 199 -15.99 -36.66 25.62
N TRP A 200 -17.21 -36.31 25.23
CA TRP A 200 -18.34 -37.24 25.20
C TRP A 200 -18.09 -38.41 24.21
N LEU A 201 -17.62 -38.10 22.99
CA LEU A 201 -17.24 -39.12 22.01
C LEU A 201 -16.09 -40.00 22.51
N ALA A 202 -15.13 -39.44 23.21
CA ALA A 202 -14.04 -40.19 23.82
C ALA A 202 -14.52 -41.11 24.91
N SER A 203 -15.45 -40.66 25.78
CA SER A 203 -16.01 -41.47 26.88
C SER A 203 -16.88 -42.66 26.42
N THR A 204 -17.48 -42.52 25.23
CA THR A 204 -18.30 -43.55 24.60
C THR A 204 -17.52 -44.49 23.68
N GLY A 205 -16.20 -44.26 23.48
CA GLY A 205 -15.37 -45.03 22.56
C GLY A 205 -15.68 -44.78 21.09
N ALA A 206 -16.45 -43.72 20.77
CA ALA A 206 -16.87 -43.37 19.43
C ALA A 206 -16.02 -42.24 18.80
N LEU A 207 -14.92 -41.86 19.43
CA LEU A 207 -14.03 -40.80 18.91
C LEU A 207 -13.12 -41.36 17.81
N PHE A 208 -13.28 -40.85 16.60
CA PHE A 208 -12.44 -41.05 15.42
C PHE A 208 -12.35 -39.73 14.65
N ALA A 209 -11.57 -39.67 13.61
CA ALA A 209 -11.38 -38.43 12.84
C ALA A 209 -12.69 -37.87 12.24
N ALA A 210 -13.54 -38.72 11.70
CA ALA A 210 -14.83 -38.30 11.12
C ALA A 210 -15.82 -37.77 12.16
N PRO A 211 -16.14 -38.48 13.27
CA PRO A 211 -16.96 -37.95 14.37
C PRO A 211 -16.36 -36.69 15.00
N ALA A 212 -15.05 -36.56 15.06
CA ALA A 212 -14.41 -35.35 15.56
C ALA A 212 -14.77 -34.10 14.70
N TYR A 213 -14.77 -34.23 13.36
CA TYR A 213 -15.23 -33.13 12.48
C TYR A 213 -16.74 -32.89 12.60
N LEU A 214 -17.53 -33.91 12.90
CA LEU A 214 -18.95 -33.73 13.17
C LEU A 214 -19.17 -32.90 14.45
N ALA A 215 -18.40 -33.18 15.51
CA ALA A 215 -18.44 -32.40 16.75
C ALA A 215 -17.98 -30.93 16.51
N VAL A 216 -16.90 -30.72 15.74
CA VAL A 216 -16.42 -29.36 15.34
C VAL A 216 -17.52 -28.64 14.54
N GLY A 217 -18.06 -29.29 13.52
CA GLY A 217 -19.11 -28.70 12.67
C GLY A 217 -20.39 -28.41 13.45
N GLY A 218 -20.83 -29.32 14.34
CA GLY A 218 -22.01 -29.16 15.20
C GLY A 218 -21.84 -28.00 16.20
N ALA A 219 -20.67 -27.89 16.84
CA ALA A 219 -20.35 -26.76 17.71
C ALA A 219 -20.39 -25.42 16.96
N CYS A 220 -19.76 -25.37 15.78
CA CYS A 220 -19.76 -24.17 14.92
C CYS A 220 -21.18 -23.87 14.39
N ALA A 221 -21.98 -24.90 14.06
CA ALA A 221 -23.35 -24.73 13.62
C ALA A 221 -24.21 -24.09 14.71
N LEU A 222 -24.17 -24.65 15.92
CA LEU A 222 -24.96 -24.12 17.03
C LEU A 222 -24.55 -22.69 17.38
N ALA A 223 -23.27 -22.44 17.61
CA ALA A 223 -22.77 -21.12 17.95
C ALA A 223 -22.97 -20.08 16.80
N GLY A 224 -22.66 -20.46 15.56
CA GLY A 224 -22.77 -19.58 14.40
C GLY A 224 -24.23 -19.29 14.01
N CYS A 225 -25.13 -20.25 14.09
CA CYS A 225 -26.55 -20.03 13.80
C CYS A 225 -27.23 -19.16 14.87
N ILE A 226 -26.90 -19.37 16.16
CA ILE A 226 -27.37 -18.49 17.25
C ILE A 226 -26.87 -17.06 17.02
N TRP A 227 -25.57 -16.89 16.73
CA TRP A 227 -25.01 -15.59 16.41
C TRP A 227 -25.73 -14.93 15.22
N LEU A 228 -25.93 -15.67 14.12
CA LEU A 228 -26.60 -15.14 12.93
C LEU A 228 -28.06 -14.75 13.24
N TYR A 229 -28.77 -15.56 14.04
CA TYR A 229 -30.13 -15.24 14.46
C TYR A 229 -30.21 -13.96 15.28
N LEU A 230 -29.28 -13.77 16.23
CA LEU A 230 -29.21 -12.55 17.05
C LEU A 230 -28.84 -11.32 16.23
N SER A 231 -27.95 -11.50 15.26
CA SER A 231 -27.43 -10.40 14.42
C SER A 231 -28.26 -10.15 13.15
N ARG A 232 -29.31 -10.93 12.88
CA ARG A 232 -30.06 -10.90 11.60
C ARG A 232 -30.57 -9.52 11.17
N ARG A 233 -30.89 -8.64 12.13
CA ARG A 233 -31.36 -7.27 11.86
C ARG A 233 -30.27 -6.33 11.33
N GLN A 234 -29.02 -6.74 11.41
CA GLN A 234 -27.87 -5.96 10.95
C GLN A 234 -27.54 -6.24 9.47
N PHE A 235 -28.22 -7.19 8.84
CA PHE A 235 -28.00 -7.59 7.46
C PHE A 235 -29.21 -7.26 6.58
N VAL A 236 -28.98 -6.43 5.56
CA VAL A 236 -30.01 -6.11 4.54
C VAL A 236 -29.50 -6.64 3.20
N VAL A 237 -30.15 -7.70 2.69
CA VAL A 237 -29.74 -8.29 1.42
C VAL A 237 -30.40 -7.55 0.26
N ARG A 238 -29.57 -6.90 -0.59
CA ARG A 238 -30.00 -6.32 -1.87
C ARG A 238 -29.25 -6.98 -3.01
N LEU A 239 -29.93 -7.83 -3.78
CA LEU A 239 -29.33 -8.64 -4.85
C LEU A 239 -28.59 -7.80 -5.90
N GLY A 240 -29.09 -6.59 -6.22
CA GLY A 240 -28.44 -5.70 -7.15
C GLY A 240 -27.06 -5.20 -6.70
N ARG A 241 -26.74 -5.26 -5.40
CA ARG A 241 -25.44 -4.85 -4.86
C ARG A 241 -24.45 -6.01 -4.71
N VAL A 242 -24.92 -7.26 -4.69
CA VAL A 242 -24.07 -8.43 -4.44
C VAL A 242 -22.97 -8.57 -5.49
N GLY A 243 -23.30 -8.45 -6.79
CA GLY A 243 -22.32 -8.57 -7.87
C GLY A 243 -21.24 -7.47 -7.88
N PRO A 244 -21.60 -6.18 -7.81
CA PRO A 244 -20.64 -5.09 -7.68
C PRO A 244 -19.71 -5.24 -6.48
N THR A 245 -20.27 -5.59 -5.31
CA THR A 245 -19.49 -5.80 -4.07
C THR A 245 -18.55 -7.00 -4.21
N LEU A 246 -18.99 -8.08 -4.85
CA LEU A 246 -18.14 -9.25 -5.13
C LEU A 246 -16.95 -8.86 -6.02
N ARG A 247 -17.20 -8.10 -7.09
CA ARG A 247 -16.14 -7.63 -7.99
C ARG A 247 -15.12 -6.76 -7.26
N GLN A 248 -15.57 -5.90 -6.37
CA GLN A 248 -14.72 -5.05 -5.55
C GLN A 248 -13.87 -5.90 -4.59
N SER A 249 -14.48 -6.83 -3.85
CA SER A 249 -13.78 -7.75 -2.95
C SER A 249 -12.79 -8.64 -3.70
N TRP A 250 -13.14 -9.14 -4.89
CA TRP A 250 -12.28 -9.96 -5.74
C TRP A 250 -11.06 -9.19 -6.25
N SER A 251 -11.20 -7.92 -6.59
CA SER A 251 -10.08 -7.10 -7.09
C SER A 251 -8.93 -7.01 -6.08
N LEU A 252 -9.26 -6.88 -4.80
CA LEU A 252 -8.31 -6.87 -3.69
C LEU A 252 -7.94 -8.30 -3.26
N GLY A 253 -8.95 -9.14 -3.05
CA GLY A 253 -8.82 -10.44 -2.42
C GLY A 253 -8.04 -11.47 -3.25
N ARG A 254 -8.10 -11.43 -4.58
CA ARG A 254 -7.41 -12.41 -5.44
C ARG A 254 -5.90 -12.51 -5.21
N TRP A 255 -5.24 -11.37 -4.98
CA TRP A 255 -3.80 -11.35 -4.71
C TRP A 255 -3.47 -11.85 -3.29
N LEU A 256 -4.31 -11.48 -2.33
CA LEU A 256 -4.21 -11.97 -0.96
C LEU A 256 -4.46 -13.48 -0.90
N PHE A 257 -5.47 -13.97 -1.64
CA PHE A 257 -5.77 -15.39 -1.75
C PHE A 257 -4.59 -16.17 -2.35
N ALA A 258 -4.00 -15.68 -3.46
CA ALA A 258 -2.81 -16.30 -4.04
C ALA A 258 -1.65 -16.40 -3.04
N SER A 259 -1.42 -15.36 -2.24
CA SER A 259 -0.41 -15.35 -1.17
C SER A 259 -0.72 -16.35 -0.06
N GLN A 260 -1.98 -16.40 0.39
CA GLN A 260 -2.41 -17.33 1.45
C GLN A 260 -2.37 -18.79 1.00
N VAL A 261 -2.75 -19.08 -0.24
CA VAL A 261 -2.62 -20.42 -0.82
C VAL A 261 -1.14 -20.83 -0.87
N THR A 262 -0.24 -19.93 -1.26
CA THR A 262 1.21 -20.21 -1.25
C THR A 262 1.70 -20.58 0.14
N LEU A 263 1.28 -19.85 1.19
CA LEU A 263 1.63 -20.18 2.58
C LEU A 263 0.99 -21.48 3.06
N SER A 264 -0.25 -21.77 2.67
CA SER A 264 -0.95 -23.02 3.02
C SER A 264 -0.27 -24.23 2.36
N VAL A 265 0.16 -24.11 1.11
CA VAL A 265 0.95 -25.14 0.44
C VAL A 265 2.25 -25.40 1.21
N GLN A 266 3.00 -24.38 1.59
CA GLN A 266 4.21 -24.55 2.39
C GLN A 266 3.95 -25.27 3.73
N GLY A 267 2.85 -24.94 4.39
CA GLY A 267 2.52 -25.50 5.70
C GLY A 267 2.03 -26.94 5.66
N TYR A 268 1.26 -27.31 4.61
CA TYR A 268 0.53 -28.59 4.59
C TYR A 268 0.97 -29.57 3.51
N PHE A 269 1.82 -29.16 2.56
CA PHE A 269 2.37 -30.06 1.54
C PHE A 269 3.02 -31.31 2.14
N VAL A 270 3.74 -31.16 3.25
CA VAL A 270 4.37 -32.26 3.99
C VAL A 270 3.36 -33.31 4.42
N HIS A 271 2.21 -32.91 4.95
CA HIS A 271 1.16 -33.83 5.43
C HIS A 271 0.65 -34.70 4.28
N TRP A 272 0.35 -34.09 3.13
CA TRP A 272 -0.11 -34.82 1.95
C TRP A 272 0.96 -35.73 1.35
N LEU A 273 2.20 -35.26 1.32
CA LEU A 273 3.31 -36.06 0.84
C LEU A 273 3.54 -37.30 1.73
N LEU A 274 3.58 -37.14 3.05
CA LEU A 274 3.74 -38.24 4.00
C LEU A 274 2.59 -39.23 3.91
N ALA A 275 1.34 -38.73 3.80
CA ALA A 275 0.17 -39.58 3.65
C ALA A 275 0.26 -40.44 2.37
N TRP A 276 0.77 -39.87 1.29
CA TRP A 276 0.93 -40.53 0.01
C TRP A 276 2.06 -41.56 -0.01
N THR A 277 3.20 -41.25 0.62
CA THR A 277 4.44 -42.05 0.53
C THR A 277 4.58 -43.05 1.68
N LEU A 278 4.23 -42.67 2.91
CA LEU A 278 4.47 -43.43 4.13
C LEU A 278 3.17 -43.78 4.90
N GLY A 279 2.03 -43.27 4.40
CA GLY A 279 0.71 -43.53 4.99
C GLY A 279 0.28 -42.52 6.06
N ALA A 280 -0.96 -42.75 6.56
CA ALA A 280 -1.60 -41.86 7.53
C ALA A 280 -0.88 -41.82 8.88
N THR A 281 -0.32 -42.94 9.34
CA THR A 281 0.41 -43.03 10.61
C THR A 281 1.59 -42.11 10.64
N ALA A 282 2.43 -42.09 9.59
CA ALA A 282 3.59 -41.18 9.49
C ALA A 282 3.15 -39.69 9.47
N THR A 283 2.01 -39.42 8.82
CA THR A 283 1.40 -38.08 8.82
C THR A 283 0.95 -37.66 10.22
N GLY A 284 0.36 -38.59 10.98
CA GLY A 284 -0.08 -38.33 12.35
C GLY A 284 1.08 -38.11 13.31
N VAL A 285 2.15 -38.90 13.18
CA VAL A 285 3.40 -38.67 13.95
C VAL A 285 3.97 -37.29 13.65
N TYR A 286 4.05 -36.90 12.37
CA TYR A 286 4.51 -35.56 11.98
C TYR A 286 3.61 -34.47 12.54
N ALA A 287 2.29 -34.64 12.45
CA ALA A 287 1.30 -33.69 13.00
C ALA A 287 1.43 -33.54 14.52
N ALA A 288 1.65 -34.65 15.25
CA ALA A 288 1.91 -34.62 16.70
C ALA A 288 3.19 -33.85 17.01
N CYS A 289 4.29 -34.13 16.33
CA CYS A 289 5.56 -33.39 16.48
C CYS A 289 5.37 -31.89 16.19
N LEU A 290 4.64 -31.53 15.14
CA LEU A 290 4.38 -30.15 14.76
C LEU A 290 3.50 -29.45 15.80
N THR A 291 2.50 -30.13 16.39
CA THR A 291 1.60 -29.56 17.40
C THR A 291 2.36 -29.13 18.66
N VAL A 292 3.35 -29.90 19.10
CA VAL A 292 4.24 -29.51 20.20
C VAL A 292 4.92 -28.18 19.92
N VAL A 293 5.41 -28.01 18.70
CA VAL A 293 6.16 -26.83 18.29
C VAL A 293 5.24 -25.62 18.06
N LEU A 294 3.99 -25.85 17.64
CA LEU A 294 2.97 -24.80 17.46
C LEU A 294 2.52 -24.17 18.78
N PHE A 295 2.85 -24.73 19.92
CA PHE A 295 2.66 -24.09 21.23
C PHE A 295 3.38 -22.74 21.35
N SER A 296 4.39 -22.49 20.49
CA SER A 296 5.06 -21.18 20.36
C SER A 296 4.20 -20.11 19.65
N ASN A 297 3.08 -20.47 18.99
CA ASN A 297 2.29 -19.53 18.18
C ASN A 297 1.77 -18.30 18.96
N PRO A 298 1.24 -18.39 20.18
CA PRO A 298 0.79 -17.21 20.93
C PRO A 298 1.89 -16.20 21.14
N LEU A 299 3.13 -16.65 21.40
CA LEU A 299 4.31 -15.81 21.56
C LEU A 299 4.64 -15.06 20.26
N ILE A 300 4.67 -15.79 19.15
CA ILE A 300 4.99 -15.23 17.82
C ILE A 300 3.91 -14.24 17.39
N LEU A 301 2.63 -14.61 17.48
CA LEU A 301 1.51 -13.76 17.06
C LEU A 301 1.34 -12.53 17.94
N GLY A 302 1.49 -12.68 19.26
CA GLY A 302 1.40 -11.57 20.21
C GLY A 302 2.43 -10.47 19.91
N LEU A 303 3.66 -10.87 19.61
CA LEU A 303 4.72 -9.93 19.28
C LEU A 303 4.54 -9.34 17.87
N SER A 304 4.13 -10.16 16.91
CA SER A 304 3.90 -9.73 15.53
C SER A 304 2.82 -8.66 15.39
N ASN A 305 1.71 -8.80 16.14
CA ASN A 305 0.60 -7.84 16.09
C ASN A 305 1.00 -6.43 16.56
N SER A 306 1.97 -6.33 17.47
CA SER A 306 2.50 -5.04 17.94
C SER A 306 3.61 -4.50 17.05
N LEU A 307 4.30 -5.36 16.31
CA LEU A 307 5.48 -5.01 15.53
C LEU A 307 5.16 -4.18 14.29
N GLY A 308 4.10 -4.53 13.55
CA GLY A 308 3.72 -3.85 12.32
C GLY A 308 3.59 -2.32 12.48
N PRO A 309 2.74 -1.83 13.41
CA PRO A 309 2.62 -0.39 13.68
C PRO A 309 3.92 0.26 14.15
N GLN A 310 4.69 -0.41 15.03
CA GLN A 310 5.96 0.12 15.54
C GLN A 310 7.01 0.30 14.44
N VAL A 311 7.12 -0.66 13.53
CA VAL A 311 8.06 -0.63 12.41
C VAL A 311 7.67 0.47 11.42
N ALA A 312 6.38 0.61 11.10
CA ALA A 312 5.87 1.67 10.24
C ALA A 312 6.12 3.05 10.86
N GLN A 313 5.81 3.24 12.15
CA GLN A 313 6.06 4.49 12.86
C GLN A 313 7.56 4.82 12.93
N ALA A 314 8.42 3.83 13.20
CA ALA A 314 9.86 4.04 13.26
C ALA A 314 10.43 4.45 11.89
N PHE A 315 9.92 3.87 10.80
CA PHE A 315 10.31 4.25 9.45
C PHE A 315 9.89 5.69 9.12
N THR A 316 8.65 6.06 9.44
CA THR A 316 8.10 7.40 9.19
C THR A 316 8.85 8.48 9.96
N LEU A 317 9.11 8.26 11.27
CA LEU A 317 9.72 9.27 12.14
C LEU A 317 11.25 9.33 12.07
N GLY A 318 11.90 8.21 11.77
CA GLY A 318 13.36 8.11 11.88
C GLY A 318 14.05 7.47 10.67
N GLY A 319 13.31 7.20 9.58
CA GLY A 319 13.83 6.63 8.32
C GLY A 319 14.46 5.25 8.51
N PHE A 320 15.32 4.87 7.56
CA PHE A 320 15.95 3.55 7.53
C PHE A 320 16.80 3.21 8.78
N ALA A 321 17.36 4.20 9.46
CA ALA A 321 18.15 3.96 10.66
C ALA A 321 17.30 3.52 11.85
N ALA A 322 16.17 4.20 12.09
CA ALA A 322 15.21 3.84 13.14
C ALA A 322 14.50 2.52 12.81
N LEU A 323 14.09 2.34 11.54
CA LEU A 323 13.55 1.09 11.03
C LEU A 323 14.45 -0.10 11.34
N GLN A 324 15.73 -0.01 10.96
CA GLN A 324 16.69 -1.09 11.20
C GLN A 324 16.88 -1.37 12.71
N ARG A 325 16.92 -0.33 13.54
CA ARG A 325 17.04 -0.49 15.00
C ARG A 325 15.85 -1.27 15.56
N VAL A 326 14.63 -0.89 15.21
CA VAL A 326 13.41 -1.57 15.69
C VAL A 326 13.36 -3.01 15.19
N VAL A 327 13.67 -3.26 13.92
CA VAL A 327 13.71 -4.62 13.35
C VAL A 327 14.75 -5.48 14.07
N TRP A 328 15.96 -4.96 14.38
CA TRP A 328 16.98 -5.69 15.13
C TRP A 328 16.57 -5.93 16.59
N GLN A 329 16.08 -4.93 17.29
CA GLN A 329 15.61 -5.07 18.68
C GLN A 329 14.52 -6.13 18.80
N THR A 330 13.55 -6.11 17.89
CA THR A 330 12.46 -7.09 17.86
C THR A 330 12.97 -8.47 17.49
N THR A 331 13.94 -8.58 16.56
CA THR A 331 14.56 -9.85 16.20
C THR A 331 15.31 -10.45 17.39
N LEU A 332 16.05 -9.65 18.15
CA LEU A 332 16.74 -10.11 19.34
C LEU A 332 15.76 -10.57 20.41
N LEU A 333 14.71 -9.79 20.67
CA LEU A 333 13.69 -10.15 21.65
C LEU A 333 12.95 -11.43 21.28
N LEU A 334 12.43 -11.50 20.05
CA LEU A 334 11.73 -12.67 19.55
C LEU A 334 12.67 -13.88 19.42
N GLY A 335 13.89 -13.65 18.95
CA GLY A 335 14.93 -14.66 18.84
C GLY A 335 15.32 -15.25 20.20
N ALA A 336 15.52 -14.41 21.22
CA ALA A 336 15.83 -14.87 22.58
C ALA A 336 14.68 -15.69 23.16
N ALA A 337 13.43 -15.20 23.07
CA ALA A 337 12.26 -15.91 23.56
C ALA A 337 12.06 -17.27 22.85
N MET A 338 12.21 -17.28 21.50
CA MET A 338 12.12 -18.50 20.71
C MET A 338 13.32 -19.45 20.95
N ALA A 339 14.52 -18.93 21.23
CA ALA A 339 15.68 -19.74 21.56
C ALA A 339 15.49 -20.49 22.87
N VAL A 340 14.94 -19.81 23.90
CA VAL A 340 14.56 -20.45 25.18
C VAL A 340 13.53 -21.56 24.94
N PHE A 341 12.48 -21.27 24.18
CA PHE A 341 11.48 -22.29 23.81
C PHE A 341 12.12 -23.45 23.04
N CYS A 342 12.95 -23.19 22.04
CA CYS A 342 13.64 -24.22 21.28
C CYS A 342 14.57 -25.06 22.17
N ALA A 343 15.33 -24.42 23.07
CA ALA A 343 16.16 -25.15 24.00
C ALA A 343 15.33 -26.10 24.88
N ALA A 344 14.23 -25.63 25.44
CA ALA A 344 13.32 -26.47 26.22
C ALA A 344 12.78 -27.65 25.41
N VAL A 345 12.43 -27.43 24.13
CA VAL A 345 11.96 -28.48 23.23
C VAL A 345 13.07 -29.42 22.77
N VAL A 346 14.28 -28.95 22.54
CA VAL A 346 15.43 -29.79 22.13
C VAL A 346 15.83 -30.73 23.25
N PHE A 347 15.86 -30.25 24.49
CA PHE A 347 16.26 -31.10 25.64
C PHE A 347 15.12 -31.93 26.22
N GLY A 348 13.87 -31.43 26.20
CA GLY A 348 12.70 -32.08 26.79
C GLY A 348 11.67 -32.59 25.76
N GLY A 349 11.97 -32.52 24.44
CA GLY A 349 10.98 -32.80 23.41
C GLY A 349 10.47 -34.25 23.39
N GLU A 350 11.33 -35.20 23.67
CA GLU A 350 10.95 -36.63 23.78
C GLU A 350 10.04 -36.87 24.99
N ASP A 351 10.39 -36.31 26.16
CA ASP A 351 9.59 -36.40 27.35
C ASP A 351 8.25 -35.69 27.21
N LEU A 352 8.25 -34.55 26.50
CA LEU A 352 7.04 -33.80 26.21
C LEU A 352 6.10 -34.56 25.27
N ILE A 353 6.65 -35.22 24.23
CA ILE A 353 5.84 -36.10 23.37
C ILE A 353 5.22 -37.24 24.19
N ARG A 354 6.01 -37.95 24.99
CA ARG A 354 5.52 -39.03 25.86
C ARG A 354 4.46 -38.51 26.84
N PHE A 355 4.67 -37.37 27.43
CA PHE A 355 3.70 -36.73 28.34
C PHE A 355 2.41 -36.36 27.62
N LEU A 356 2.49 -35.78 26.43
CA LEU A 356 1.29 -35.29 25.70
C LEU A 356 0.51 -36.43 25.06
N TYR A 357 1.18 -37.47 24.52
CA TYR A 357 0.53 -38.43 23.60
C TYR A 357 0.43 -39.87 24.15
N ASP A 358 1.07 -40.18 25.26
CA ASP A 358 0.93 -41.43 26.00
C ASP A 358 0.89 -42.69 25.13
N GLY A 359 1.73 -42.80 24.10
CA GLY A 359 1.73 -43.94 23.18
C GLY A 359 3.10 -44.27 22.61
N SER A 360 3.37 -45.56 22.46
CA SER A 360 4.63 -46.05 21.87
C SER A 360 4.82 -45.61 20.41
N GLN A 361 3.71 -45.30 19.71
CA GLN A 361 3.71 -44.84 18.33
C GLN A 361 4.39 -43.51 18.11
N TYR A 362 4.48 -42.66 19.13
CA TYR A 362 5.08 -41.32 19.08
C TYR A 362 6.50 -41.29 19.67
N ALA A 363 6.91 -42.33 20.39
CA ALA A 363 8.22 -42.42 21.00
C ALA A 363 9.33 -42.50 19.95
N GLY A 364 10.51 -41.92 20.26
CA GLY A 364 11.67 -41.92 19.37
C GLY A 364 11.67 -40.80 18.31
N HIS A 365 10.67 -39.91 18.35
CA HIS A 365 10.57 -38.78 17.41
C HIS A 365 10.99 -37.43 17.98
N GLY A 366 11.63 -37.39 19.15
CA GLY A 366 12.15 -36.18 19.79
C GLY A 366 13.10 -35.40 18.89
N HIS A 367 13.91 -36.10 18.08
CA HIS A 367 14.77 -35.45 17.08
C HIS A 367 13.97 -34.69 16.02
N ALA A 368 12.88 -35.23 15.50
CA ALA A 368 12.01 -34.55 14.54
C ALA A 368 11.37 -33.30 15.15
N VAL A 369 10.95 -33.36 16.44
CA VAL A 369 10.42 -32.20 17.17
C VAL A 369 11.49 -31.12 17.32
N ALA A 370 12.74 -31.48 17.67
CA ALA A 370 13.84 -30.54 17.79
C ALA A 370 14.12 -29.82 16.44
N VAL A 371 14.14 -30.56 15.35
CA VAL A 371 14.31 -29.98 14.01
C VAL A 371 13.15 -29.06 13.64
N LEU A 372 11.90 -29.44 13.94
CA LEU A 372 10.74 -28.58 13.73
C LEU A 372 10.76 -27.34 14.60
N ALA A 373 11.26 -27.40 15.84
CA ALA A 373 11.44 -26.25 16.70
C ALA A 373 12.47 -25.27 16.10
N LEU A 374 13.58 -25.76 15.56
CA LEU A 374 14.54 -24.93 14.83
C LEU A 374 13.93 -24.32 13.57
N ALA A 375 13.08 -25.03 12.86
CA ALA A 375 12.34 -24.50 11.71
C ALA A 375 11.42 -23.34 12.11
N ARG A 376 10.75 -23.44 13.26
CA ARG A 376 9.90 -22.34 13.82
C ARG A 376 10.74 -21.16 14.28
N LEU A 377 11.89 -21.40 14.90
CA LEU A 377 12.83 -20.33 15.23
C LEU A 377 13.27 -19.59 13.95
N ALA A 378 13.66 -20.33 12.92
CA ALA A 378 14.03 -19.73 11.63
C ALA A 378 12.90 -18.90 11.04
N ALA A 379 11.65 -19.41 11.05
CA ALA A 379 10.47 -18.69 10.58
C ALA A 379 10.23 -17.42 11.40
N ALA A 380 10.33 -17.50 12.72
CA ALA A 380 10.15 -16.37 13.65
C ALA A 380 11.18 -15.26 13.39
N LEU A 381 12.46 -15.61 13.19
CA LEU A 381 13.52 -14.66 12.84
C LEU A 381 13.31 -13.97 11.49
N GLY A 382 12.51 -14.55 10.61
CA GLY A 382 12.13 -13.94 9.33
C GLY A 382 10.95 -12.97 9.41
N MET A 383 10.22 -12.89 10.53
CA MET A 383 9.06 -11.99 10.67
C MET A 383 9.44 -10.50 10.79
N PRO A 384 10.39 -10.09 11.64
CA PRO A 384 10.75 -8.68 11.74
C PRO A 384 11.23 -8.07 10.42
N PRO A 385 12.12 -8.68 9.63
CA PRO A 385 12.48 -8.14 8.32
C PRO A 385 11.30 -8.14 7.33
N SER A 386 10.35 -9.09 7.41
CA SER A 386 9.12 -9.04 6.61
C SER A 386 8.28 -7.81 6.92
N ASN A 387 8.06 -7.51 8.21
CA ASN A 387 7.35 -6.30 8.63
C ASN A 387 8.13 -5.04 8.21
N GLY A 388 9.47 -5.07 8.28
CA GLY A 388 10.34 -4.01 7.76
C GLY A 388 10.18 -3.78 6.26
N LEU A 389 10.15 -4.84 5.47
CA LEU A 389 9.90 -4.77 4.03
C LEU A 389 8.49 -4.28 3.71
N ALA A 390 7.49 -4.67 4.51
CA ALA A 390 6.13 -4.18 4.35
C ALA A 390 6.02 -2.68 4.68
N ALA A 391 6.71 -2.19 5.71
CA ALA A 391 6.74 -0.78 6.07
C ALA A 391 7.44 0.10 5.00
N VAL A 392 8.35 -0.47 4.23
CA VAL A 392 9.01 0.19 3.07
C VAL A 392 8.24 -0.07 1.77
N GLU A 393 7.00 -0.58 1.88
CA GLU A 393 6.08 -0.85 0.77
C GLU A 393 6.64 -1.78 -0.32
N ARG A 394 7.40 -2.81 0.11
CA ARG A 394 7.96 -3.83 -0.79
C ARG A 394 7.37 -5.24 -0.57
N PRO A 395 6.02 -5.40 -0.63
CA PRO A 395 5.37 -6.70 -0.50
C PRO A 395 5.73 -7.66 -1.65
N ASP A 396 6.12 -7.13 -2.81
CA ASP A 396 6.60 -7.90 -3.95
C ASP A 396 7.82 -8.76 -3.61
N VAL A 397 8.72 -8.24 -2.79
CA VAL A 397 9.93 -8.94 -2.34
C VAL A 397 9.56 -10.05 -1.35
N ILE A 398 8.65 -9.77 -0.41
CA ILE A 398 8.17 -10.77 0.56
C ILE A 398 7.54 -11.96 -0.19
N PHE A 399 6.69 -11.68 -1.19
CA PHE A 399 6.07 -12.71 -2.01
C PHE A 399 7.09 -13.55 -2.80
N LYS A 400 8.07 -12.90 -3.48
CA LYS A 400 9.09 -13.62 -4.26
C LYS A 400 9.95 -14.54 -3.41
N VAL A 401 10.38 -14.05 -2.24
CA VAL A 401 11.15 -14.84 -1.28
C VAL A 401 10.31 -15.98 -0.71
N GLY A 402 9.04 -15.71 -0.40
CA GLY A 402 8.10 -16.75 0.04
C GLY A 402 7.92 -17.84 -1.02
N LEU A 403 7.68 -17.46 -2.26
CA LEU A 403 7.52 -18.39 -3.37
C LEU A 403 8.78 -19.24 -3.60
N PHE A 404 9.97 -18.63 -3.53
CA PHE A 404 11.24 -19.36 -3.60
C PHE A 404 11.36 -20.38 -2.46
N SER A 405 11.02 -19.99 -1.22
CA SER A 405 11.01 -20.89 -0.06
C SER A 405 10.08 -22.09 -0.25
N VAL A 406 8.88 -21.85 -0.80
CA VAL A 406 7.90 -22.91 -1.10
C VAL A 406 8.45 -23.87 -2.17
N ILE A 407 8.94 -23.33 -3.27
CA ILE A 407 9.50 -24.15 -4.36
C ILE A 407 10.64 -25.02 -3.84
N LEU A 408 11.55 -24.42 -3.07
CA LEU A 408 12.66 -25.16 -2.46
C LEU A 408 12.14 -26.28 -1.55
N SER A 409 11.14 -26.01 -0.70
CA SER A 409 10.53 -27.01 0.17
C SER A 409 9.88 -28.13 -0.63
N VAL A 410 9.06 -27.80 -1.63
CA VAL A 410 8.33 -28.78 -2.46
C VAL A 410 9.29 -29.70 -3.21
N VAL A 411 10.41 -29.16 -3.68
CA VAL A 411 11.44 -29.95 -4.41
C VAL A 411 12.26 -30.81 -3.43
N LEU A 412 12.69 -30.26 -2.29
CA LEU A 412 13.64 -30.92 -1.40
C LEU A 412 12.99 -31.99 -0.51
N ILE A 413 11.77 -31.75 -0.02
CA ILE A 413 11.11 -32.63 0.94
C ILE A 413 10.92 -34.05 0.41
N PRO A 414 10.50 -34.33 -0.83
CA PRO A 414 10.35 -35.69 -1.32
C PRO A 414 11.63 -36.52 -1.22
N PHE A 415 12.80 -35.93 -1.57
CA PHE A 415 14.10 -36.59 -1.48
C PHE A 415 14.48 -36.90 -0.02
N LEU A 416 14.24 -35.94 0.88
CA LEU A 416 14.57 -36.12 2.29
C LEU A 416 13.62 -37.10 2.98
N VAL A 417 12.35 -37.14 2.60
CA VAL A 417 11.38 -38.11 3.09
C VAL A 417 11.75 -39.54 2.64
N ALA A 418 12.18 -39.69 1.41
CA ALA A 418 12.64 -41.01 0.90
C ALA A 418 13.84 -41.56 1.68
N GLY A 419 14.77 -40.71 2.16
CA GLY A 419 15.94 -41.13 2.92
C GLY A 419 15.72 -41.24 4.43
N TRP A 420 14.92 -40.36 5.03
CA TRP A 420 14.81 -40.19 6.48
C TRP A 420 13.36 -40.15 7.02
N GLY A 421 12.37 -40.49 6.20
CA GLY A 421 10.96 -40.53 6.62
C GLY A 421 10.46 -39.25 7.25
N VAL A 422 9.80 -39.34 8.42
CA VAL A 422 9.25 -38.17 9.15
C VAL A 422 10.30 -37.14 9.52
N THR A 423 11.52 -37.60 9.89
CA THR A 423 12.63 -36.68 10.20
C THR A 423 13.13 -35.94 8.95
N GLY A 424 13.12 -36.62 7.79
CA GLY A 424 13.41 -35.99 6.50
C GLY A 424 12.43 -34.88 6.14
N ALA A 425 11.14 -35.09 6.45
CA ALA A 425 10.11 -34.07 6.32
C ALA A 425 10.41 -32.83 7.18
N ALA A 426 10.84 -33.03 8.43
CA ALA A 426 11.22 -31.95 9.34
C ALA A 426 12.46 -31.18 8.81
N TYR A 427 13.47 -31.86 8.29
CA TYR A 427 14.65 -31.21 7.66
C TYR A 427 14.25 -30.36 6.45
N GLY A 428 13.39 -30.88 5.56
CA GLY A 428 12.94 -30.12 4.39
C GLY A 428 12.13 -28.89 4.79
N PHE A 429 11.30 -29.00 5.82
CA PHE A 429 10.57 -27.85 6.38
C PHE A 429 11.52 -26.84 7.01
N LEU A 430 12.57 -27.28 7.71
CA LEU A 430 13.63 -26.41 8.23
C LEU A 430 14.35 -25.68 7.10
N ALA A 431 14.80 -26.40 6.07
CA ALA A 431 15.54 -25.83 4.95
C ALA A 431 14.74 -24.71 4.24
N GLY A 432 13.43 -24.94 4.00
CA GLY A 432 12.55 -23.94 3.43
C GLY A 432 12.41 -22.70 4.29
N ASN A 433 12.20 -22.87 5.62
CA ASN A 433 12.08 -21.75 6.54
C ASN A 433 13.38 -20.95 6.71
N VAL A 434 14.53 -21.64 6.74
CA VAL A 434 15.86 -20.99 6.75
C VAL A 434 16.08 -20.18 5.47
N ALA A 435 15.83 -20.77 4.31
CA ALA A 435 15.97 -20.09 3.02
C ALA A 435 15.04 -18.87 2.91
N GLY A 436 13.79 -19.00 3.35
CA GLY A 436 12.82 -17.91 3.38
C GLY A 436 13.23 -16.77 4.31
N SER A 437 13.71 -17.10 5.50
CA SER A 437 14.18 -16.09 6.48
C SER A 437 15.47 -15.42 6.03
N ALA A 438 16.44 -16.18 5.54
CA ALA A 438 17.68 -15.64 4.98
C ALA A 438 17.39 -14.72 3.78
N GLY A 439 16.51 -15.13 2.89
CA GLY A 439 16.08 -14.30 1.76
C GLY A 439 15.45 -12.97 2.18
N ARG A 440 14.57 -12.98 3.20
CA ARG A 440 13.97 -11.74 3.75
C ARG A 440 15.00 -10.83 4.39
N TRP A 441 15.97 -11.40 5.14
CA TRP A 441 17.07 -10.64 5.73
C TRP A 441 18.00 -10.05 4.67
N LEU A 442 18.38 -10.82 3.65
CA LEU A 442 19.21 -10.32 2.55
C LEU A 442 18.51 -9.20 1.79
N ALA A 443 17.24 -9.38 1.49
CA ALA A 443 16.43 -8.36 0.83
C ALA A 443 16.28 -7.09 1.67
N PHE A 444 15.96 -7.23 2.96
CA PHE A 444 15.86 -6.12 3.89
C PHE A 444 17.20 -5.38 4.02
N ALA A 445 18.30 -6.10 4.23
CA ALA A 445 19.63 -5.51 4.32
C ALA A 445 20.03 -4.78 3.02
N ALA A 446 19.71 -5.34 1.85
CA ALA A 446 19.97 -4.70 0.57
C ALA A 446 19.19 -3.38 0.40
N ILE A 447 17.91 -3.37 0.78
CA ILE A 447 17.06 -2.17 0.72
C ILE A 447 17.53 -1.12 1.72
N VAL A 448 17.82 -1.51 2.96
CA VAL A 448 18.34 -0.60 3.98
C VAL A 448 19.70 0.00 3.58
N ARG A 449 20.60 -0.82 2.99
CA ARG A 449 21.90 -0.31 2.50
C ARG A 449 21.70 0.70 1.37
N ARG A 450 20.83 0.42 0.42
CA ARG A 450 20.51 1.35 -0.68
C ARG A 450 19.88 2.62 -0.15
N GLY A 451 18.89 2.51 0.74
CA GLY A 451 18.22 3.66 1.32
C GLY A 451 19.07 4.48 2.31
N ARG A 452 20.18 3.91 2.82
CA ARG A 452 21.20 4.63 3.61
C ARG A 452 22.31 5.25 2.76
N ALA A 453 22.66 4.60 1.65
CA ALA A 453 23.62 5.14 0.69
C ALA A 453 23.01 6.31 -0.12
N GLU A 454 21.67 6.35 -0.21
CA GLU A 454 20.90 7.49 -0.68
C GLU A 454 20.61 8.37 0.55
N PRO A 455 21.08 9.64 0.61
CA PRO A 455 20.72 10.55 1.70
C PRO A 455 19.20 10.65 1.77
N ARG A 456 18.68 10.79 3.00
CA ARG A 456 17.26 10.78 3.36
C ARG A 456 16.34 11.27 2.24
N ARG A 457 15.68 10.35 1.56
CA ARG A 457 14.54 10.67 0.70
C ARG A 457 13.38 11.04 1.62
N GLY A 458 12.98 12.31 1.58
CA GLY A 458 11.68 12.71 2.07
C GLY A 458 10.63 11.79 1.44
N SER A 459 9.80 11.21 2.27
CA SER A 459 8.69 10.37 1.86
C SER A 459 7.73 11.18 1.00
N GLY A 460 7.78 11.03 -0.31
CA GLY A 460 6.85 11.77 -1.15
C GLY A 460 7.16 11.73 -2.64
N SER A 461 7.27 10.55 -3.22
CA SER A 461 7.16 10.44 -4.68
C SER A 461 6.68 9.03 -5.01
N PHE A 462 5.41 8.78 -4.80
CA PHE A 462 4.71 7.76 -5.56
C PHE A 462 4.47 8.30 -6.95
N ALA A 463 5.35 7.94 -7.88
CA ALA A 463 5.03 8.00 -9.30
C ALA A 463 3.75 7.18 -9.50
N ALA A 464 2.66 7.87 -9.78
CA ALA A 464 1.37 7.31 -10.04
C ALA A 464 1.45 6.24 -11.11
N SER A 465 1.37 4.97 -10.72
CA SER A 465 0.88 3.94 -11.61
C SER A 465 -0.63 4.20 -11.77
N GLY A 466 -0.96 5.10 -12.69
CA GLY A 466 -2.34 5.34 -13.09
C GLY A 466 -2.94 4.08 -13.70
N ASN A 467 -3.65 3.34 -12.90
CA ASN A 467 -4.66 2.37 -13.27
C ASN A 467 -5.78 2.47 -12.24
N GLY A 468 -6.46 3.60 -12.27
CA GLY A 468 -7.82 3.66 -11.78
C GLY A 468 -8.76 2.98 -12.78
N PRO A 469 -9.78 2.26 -12.30
CA PRO A 469 -10.92 1.90 -13.13
C PRO A 469 -11.56 3.19 -13.71
N PRO A 470 -12.38 3.09 -14.78
CA PRO A 470 -13.08 4.24 -15.34
C PRO A 470 -13.87 4.96 -14.25
N PRO A 471 -14.06 6.27 -14.35
CA PRO A 471 -14.58 7.09 -13.27
C PRO A 471 -15.95 6.57 -12.82
N ASP A 472 -16.01 6.17 -11.56
CA ASP A 472 -17.26 5.84 -10.88
C ASP A 472 -18.00 7.17 -10.67
N THR A 473 -19.18 7.34 -11.24
CA THR A 473 -20.01 8.55 -11.14
C THR A 473 -20.27 8.96 -9.68
N GLY A 474 -20.13 8.03 -8.73
CA GLY A 474 -20.27 8.27 -7.30
C GLY A 474 -19.10 8.99 -6.62
N SER A 475 -17.85 8.82 -7.10
CA SER A 475 -16.68 9.49 -6.53
C SER A 475 -16.66 10.99 -6.88
N THR A 476 -17.13 11.33 -8.07
CA THR A 476 -17.16 12.70 -8.59
C THR A 476 -18.10 13.61 -7.76
N GLU A 477 -19.20 13.07 -7.29
CA GLU A 477 -20.19 13.84 -6.52
C GLU A 477 -19.72 14.09 -5.07
N ALA A 478 -19.02 13.15 -4.47
CA ALA A 478 -18.41 13.31 -3.16
C ALA A 478 -17.27 14.35 -3.18
N GLU A 479 -16.44 14.33 -4.22
CA GLU A 479 -15.35 15.30 -4.42
C GLU A 479 -15.91 16.70 -4.73
N ARG A 480 -16.98 16.80 -5.51
CA ARG A 480 -17.69 18.05 -5.77
C ARG A 480 -18.33 18.63 -4.50
N SER A 481 -18.89 17.76 -3.65
CA SER A 481 -19.42 18.16 -2.35
C SER A 481 -18.32 18.65 -1.42
N SER A 482 -17.15 18.04 -1.47
CA SER A 482 -15.94 18.48 -0.74
C SER A 482 -15.48 19.86 -1.23
N ALA A 483 -15.42 20.09 -2.54
CA ALA A 483 -15.07 21.40 -3.11
C ALA A 483 -16.07 22.49 -2.70
N LYS A 484 -17.37 22.15 -2.67
CA LYS A 484 -18.42 23.07 -2.20
C LYS A 484 -18.23 23.43 -0.72
N LEU A 485 -17.92 22.46 0.12
CA LEU A 485 -17.65 22.68 1.55
C LEU A 485 -16.43 23.59 1.77
N VAL A 486 -15.37 23.40 0.99
CA VAL A 486 -14.15 24.24 1.05
C VAL A 486 -14.47 25.67 0.65
N LEU A 487 -15.26 25.88 -0.39
CA LEU A 487 -15.69 27.22 -0.79
C LEU A 487 -16.59 27.88 0.27
N GLN A 488 -17.47 27.12 0.92
CA GLN A 488 -18.29 27.63 2.03
C GLN A 488 -17.41 28.08 3.20
N GLN A 489 -16.36 27.36 3.52
CA GLN A 489 -15.39 27.76 4.56
C GLN A 489 -14.56 28.99 4.16
N PHE A 490 -14.22 29.13 2.89
CA PHE A 490 -13.45 30.26 2.37
C PHE A 490 -14.28 31.54 2.32
N ILE A 491 -15.49 31.49 1.79
CA ILE A 491 -16.34 32.70 1.54
C ILE A 491 -17.07 33.13 2.81
N GLY A 492 -17.47 32.17 3.67
CA GLY A 492 -18.19 32.45 4.92
C GLY A 492 -19.62 32.94 4.69
N GLY A 493 -20.64 32.09 4.92
CA GLY A 493 -22.04 32.48 4.89
C GLY A 493 -22.86 31.99 3.69
N PRO A 494 -24.13 32.45 3.53
CA PRO A 494 -25.10 31.97 2.54
C PRO A 494 -24.71 32.28 1.08
N GLU A 495 -23.77 33.16 0.82
CA GLU A 495 -23.31 33.51 -0.53
C GLU A 495 -22.61 32.34 -1.26
N SER A 496 -22.29 31.30 -0.56
CA SER A 496 -21.70 30.09 -1.16
C SER A 496 -22.66 29.32 -2.09
N GLU A 497 -23.97 29.52 -1.98
CA GLU A 497 -24.97 28.90 -2.86
C GLU A 497 -25.04 29.53 -4.26
N GLU A 498 -24.49 30.75 -4.40
CA GLU A 498 -24.47 31.50 -5.65
C GLU A 498 -23.32 31.05 -6.58
N TRP A 499 -22.50 30.09 -6.16
CA TRP A 499 -21.37 29.61 -6.93
C TRP A 499 -21.66 28.33 -7.72
N GLU A 500 -21.29 28.34 -8.98
CA GLU A 500 -21.30 27.19 -9.85
C GLU A 500 -19.92 26.52 -9.81
N ILE A 501 -19.91 25.23 -9.47
CA ILE A 501 -18.69 24.45 -9.32
C ILE A 501 -18.68 23.37 -10.37
N GLU A 502 -17.68 23.38 -11.25
CA GLU A 502 -17.51 22.42 -12.31
C GLU A 502 -16.12 21.77 -12.22
N ARG A 503 -16.07 20.45 -12.39
CA ARG A 503 -14.81 19.71 -12.41
C ARG A 503 -14.17 19.86 -13.78
N PHE A 504 -12.96 20.40 -13.86
CA PHE A 504 -12.27 20.60 -15.13
C PHE A 504 -11.00 19.75 -15.30
N ALA A 505 -10.41 19.22 -14.23
CA ALA A 505 -9.26 18.33 -14.31
C ALA A 505 -9.22 17.30 -13.19
N GLU A 506 -8.64 16.14 -13.47
CA GLU A 506 -8.39 15.07 -12.51
C GLU A 506 -6.94 14.61 -12.61
N GLY A 507 -6.22 14.78 -11.50
CA GLY A 507 -4.88 14.25 -11.32
C GLY A 507 -4.87 12.97 -10.47
N ALA A 508 -3.70 12.36 -10.36
CA ALA A 508 -3.52 11.18 -9.52
C ALA A 508 -3.72 11.47 -8.03
N GLN A 509 -3.33 12.66 -7.58
CA GLN A 509 -3.33 13.06 -6.17
C GLN A 509 -4.47 14.01 -5.81
N ALA A 510 -5.05 14.70 -6.78
CA ALA A 510 -6.07 15.70 -6.53
C ALA A 510 -7.05 15.84 -7.72
N SER A 511 -8.25 16.34 -7.42
CA SER A 511 -9.23 16.77 -8.41
C SER A 511 -9.34 18.29 -8.38
N LEU A 512 -9.40 18.92 -9.56
CA LEU A 512 -9.50 20.36 -9.71
C LEU A 512 -10.90 20.74 -10.16
N PHE A 513 -11.47 21.74 -9.48
CA PHE A 513 -12.77 22.32 -9.77
C PHE A 513 -12.63 23.81 -10.06
N SER A 514 -13.29 24.29 -11.11
CA SER A 514 -13.51 25.72 -11.31
C SER A 514 -14.72 26.16 -10.50
N ALA A 515 -14.63 27.33 -9.91
CA ALA A 515 -15.72 27.95 -9.21
C ALA A 515 -15.99 29.34 -9.78
N ARG A 516 -17.21 29.53 -10.27
CA ARG A 516 -17.69 30.78 -10.85
C ARG A 516 -18.92 31.26 -10.13
N ARG A 517 -19.06 32.56 -9.95
CA ARG A 517 -20.26 33.13 -9.38
C ARG A 517 -21.35 33.26 -10.44
N ARG A 518 -22.57 32.82 -10.15
CA ARG A 518 -23.70 32.81 -11.10
C ARG A 518 -24.14 34.22 -11.55
N ASP A 519 -23.99 35.24 -10.68
CA ASP A 519 -24.35 36.62 -10.96
C ASP A 519 -23.27 37.40 -11.75
N GLY A 520 -22.10 36.77 -12.05
CA GLY A 520 -21.01 37.40 -12.77
C GLY A 520 -20.32 38.55 -12.04
N ARG A 521 -20.64 38.81 -10.78
CA ARG A 521 -20.03 39.90 -10.00
C ARG A 521 -18.60 39.49 -9.57
N PRO A 522 -17.63 40.40 -9.67
CA PRO A 522 -16.27 40.12 -9.25
C PRO A 522 -16.20 39.93 -7.73
N LEU A 523 -15.38 38.96 -7.30
CA LEU A 523 -14.89 38.92 -5.92
C LEU A 523 -13.78 39.97 -5.80
N TRP A 524 -13.89 40.91 -4.86
CA TRP A 524 -12.83 41.86 -4.54
C TRP A 524 -12.11 42.49 -5.74
N GLN A 525 -12.71 43.46 -6.39
CA GLN A 525 -12.12 44.32 -7.44
C GLN A 525 -11.52 43.65 -8.70
N ALA A 526 -11.45 42.33 -8.82
CA ALA A 526 -10.99 41.62 -9.99
C ALA A 526 -12.00 40.57 -10.42
N ARG A 527 -12.23 40.42 -11.74
CA ARG A 527 -12.97 39.31 -12.35
C ARG A 527 -12.14 38.03 -12.25
N GLN A 528 -12.08 37.43 -11.08
CA GLN A 528 -11.27 36.22 -10.89
C GLN A 528 -12.18 35.03 -10.66
N GLU A 529 -12.06 34.04 -11.54
CA GLU A 529 -12.58 32.71 -11.34
C GLU A 529 -11.63 32.00 -10.37
N LEU A 530 -12.19 31.14 -9.51
CA LEU A 530 -11.41 30.39 -8.54
C LEU A 530 -11.17 28.96 -9.02
N ALA A 531 -10.03 28.43 -8.66
CA ALA A 531 -9.73 27.00 -8.76
C ALA A 531 -9.70 26.39 -7.36
N VAL A 532 -10.40 25.27 -7.18
CA VAL A 532 -10.39 24.49 -5.93
C VAL A 532 -9.74 23.15 -6.20
N LYS A 533 -8.57 22.95 -5.62
CA LYS A 533 -7.82 21.69 -5.69
C LYS A 533 -8.13 20.85 -4.46
N VAL A 534 -8.87 19.75 -4.64
CA VAL A 534 -9.25 18.82 -3.56
C VAL A 534 -8.33 17.61 -3.64
N TYR A 535 -7.56 17.35 -2.58
CA TYR A 535 -6.61 16.24 -2.53
C TYR A 535 -7.33 14.93 -2.20
N LYS A 536 -6.95 13.85 -2.89
CA LYS A 536 -7.49 12.50 -2.69
C LYS A 536 -6.81 11.89 -1.47
N SER A 537 -7.56 11.67 -0.40
CA SER A 537 -7.04 11.21 0.88
C SER A 537 -6.22 9.93 0.81
N ALA A 538 -4.98 9.98 1.29
CA ALA A 538 -4.21 8.86 1.83
C ALA A 538 -3.69 9.27 3.23
N VAL A 539 -3.78 8.40 4.18
CA VAL A 539 -3.71 8.70 5.62
C VAL A 539 -2.31 9.13 6.08
N GLY A 540 -2.18 10.33 6.66
CA GLY A 540 -1.19 10.60 7.71
C GLY A 540 -0.09 11.64 7.49
N GLN A 541 0.22 12.10 6.26
CA GLN A 541 1.29 13.10 5.98
C GLN A 541 0.87 14.31 5.15
N GLU A 542 -0.39 14.43 4.82
CA GLU A 542 -0.90 15.28 3.75
C GLU A 542 -0.88 16.79 4.07
N GLY A 543 -0.98 17.18 5.31
CA GLY A 543 -0.97 18.58 5.72
C GLY A 543 0.38 19.27 5.47
N GLU A 544 1.49 18.54 5.58
CA GLU A 544 2.84 19.06 5.39
C GLU A 544 3.18 19.21 3.89
N VAL A 545 2.83 18.20 3.09
CA VAL A 545 2.99 18.23 1.63
C VAL A 545 2.22 19.39 1.00
N VAL A 546 0.97 19.62 1.42
CA VAL A 546 0.16 20.75 0.92
C VAL A 546 0.74 22.08 1.36
N ARG A 547 1.29 22.17 2.59
CA ARG A 547 1.94 23.39 3.06
C ARG A 547 3.17 23.72 2.18
N GLU A 548 4.04 22.76 1.92
CA GLU A 548 5.21 22.93 1.08
C GLU A 548 4.82 23.31 -0.35
N GLN A 549 3.76 22.71 -0.88
CA GLN A 549 3.26 23.06 -2.22
C GLN A 549 2.69 24.49 -2.27
N VAL A 550 1.98 24.93 -1.24
CA VAL A 550 1.49 26.31 -1.12
C VAL A 550 2.65 27.30 -1.03
N GLU A 551 3.70 26.98 -0.25
CA GLU A 551 4.89 27.81 -0.14
C GLU A 551 5.65 27.89 -1.46
N SER A 552 5.81 26.76 -2.17
CA SER A 552 6.42 26.72 -3.50
C SER A 552 5.62 27.58 -4.49
N LEU A 553 4.29 27.41 -4.53
CA LEU A 553 3.40 28.19 -5.39
C LEU A 553 3.50 29.69 -5.10
N ALA A 554 3.54 30.07 -3.81
CA ALA A 554 3.68 31.48 -3.41
C ALA A 554 5.02 32.07 -3.87
N ARG A 555 6.12 31.31 -3.82
CA ARG A 555 7.44 31.74 -4.33
C ARG A 555 7.41 31.93 -5.84
N PHE A 556 6.83 31.00 -6.60
CA PHE A 556 6.65 31.13 -8.05
C PHE A 556 5.80 32.33 -8.41
N HIS A 557 4.68 32.55 -7.69
CA HIS A 557 3.82 33.70 -7.87
C HIS A 557 4.59 35.03 -7.70
N ALA A 558 5.38 35.15 -6.64
CA ALA A 558 6.16 36.35 -6.36
C ALA A 558 7.20 36.66 -7.45
N ILE A 559 7.68 35.65 -8.18
CA ILE A 559 8.72 35.81 -9.20
C ILE A 559 8.13 36.07 -10.59
N LEU A 560 7.07 35.33 -10.96
CA LEU A 560 6.59 35.26 -12.34
C LEU A 560 5.26 35.96 -12.59
N HIS A 561 4.40 36.11 -11.57
CA HIS A 561 3.06 36.64 -11.78
C HIS A 561 3.08 38.11 -12.29
N ASP A 562 2.24 38.38 -13.28
CA ASP A 562 2.11 39.68 -13.96
C ASP A 562 3.39 40.22 -14.63
N ARG A 563 4.40 39.35 -14.82
CA ARG A 563 5.57 39.75 -15.61
C ARG A 563 5.33 39.56 -17.10
N THR A 564 5.91 40.43 -17.89
CA THR A 564 5.98 40.30 -19.35
C THR A 564 7.44 40.03 -19.76
N ILE A 565 7.67 38.91 -20.46
CA ILE A 565 8.97 38.50 -20.96
C ILE A 565 8.82 38.15 -22.45
N ASP A 566 9.63 38.77 -23.32
CA ASP A 566 9.60 38.58 -24.79
C ASP A 566 8.16 38.70 -25.36
N ASP A 567 7.40 39.70 -24.92
CA ASP A 567 5.99 39.94 -25.27
C ASP A 567 5.00 38.87 -24.76
N TRP A 568 5.42 37.98 -23.85
CA TRP A 568 4.56 36.99 -23.20
C TRP A 568 4.19 37.44 -21.81
N HIS A 569 2.87 37.41 -21.51
CA HIS A 569 2.35 37.70 -20.19
C HIS A 569 2.39 36.43 -19.33
N LEU A 570 3.02 36.47 -18.19
CA LEU A 570 3.21 35.34 -17.29
C LEU A 570 2.19 35.36 -16.16
N HIS A 571 1.56 34.22 -15.91
CA HIS A 571 0.61 34.04 -14.84
C HIS A 571 0.99 32.85 -13.96
N VAL A 572 0.77 32.99 -12.66
CA VAL A 572 0.89 31.92 -11.67
C VAL A 572 -0.31 32.02 -10.73
N PRO A 573 -0.99 30.92 -10.39
CA PRO A 573 -2.11 30.98 -9.45
C PRO A 573 -1.71 31.60 -8.12
N THR A 574 -2.56 32.49 -7.60
CA THR A 574 -2.40 33.04 -6.25
C THR A 574 -3.03 32.07 -5.26
N PRO A 575 -2.30 31.49 -4.30
CA PRO A 575 -2.92 30.68 -3.25
C PRO A 575 -3.69 31.59 -2.30
N LEU A 576 -5.00 31.32 -2.13
CA LEU A 576 -5.93 32.17 -1.36
C LEU A 576 -6.29 31.57 -0.02
N PHE A 577 -6.60 30.27 0.02
CA PHE A 577 -7.05 29.59 1.23
C PHE A 577 -6.68 28.13 1.24
N ARG A 578 -6.16 27.65 2.37
CA ARG A 578 -5.89 26.25 2.63
C ARG A 578 -6.91 25.68 3.59
N CYS A 579 -7.57 24.60 3.21
CA CYS A 579 -8.49 23.84 4.04
C CYS A 579 -7.83 22.54 4.51
N GLU A 580 -7.98 22.19 5.79
CA GLU A 580 -7.41 20.96 6.35
C GLU A 580 -8.42 19.79 6.33
N ARG A 581 -9.71 20.07 6.30
CA ARG A 581 -10.78 19.06 6.28
C ARG A 581 -11.99 19.56 5.49
N PRO A 582 -12.20 19.12 4.26
CA PRO A 582 -11.32 18.24 3.45
C PRO A 582 -10.01 18.95 3.08
N LEU A 583 -8.94 18.17 2.87
CA LEU A 583 -7.64 18.73 2.49
C LEU A 583 -7.75 19.34 1.10
N ALA A 584 -7.64 20.65 1.00
CA ALA A 584 -7.83 21.38 -0.25
C ALA A 584 -7.11 22.74 -0.26
N LEU A 585 -6.90 23.25 -1.48
CA LEU A 585 -6.34 24.56 -1.76
C LEU A 585 -7.28 25.35 -2.66
N VAL A 586 -7.66 26.57 -2.25
CA VAL A 586 -8.35 27.54 -3.09
C VAL A 586 -7.31 28.51 -3.64
N MET A 587 -7.33 28.76 -4.94
CA MET A 587 -6.40 29.61 -5.64
C MET A 587 -7.11 30.31 -6.81
N THR A 588 -6.48 31.33 -7.37
CA THR A 588 -7.01 32.01 -8.58
C THR A 588 -6.90 31.09 -9.79
N LEU A 589 -7.93 31.09 -10.65
CA LEU A 589 -7.86 30.39 -11.93
C LEU A 589 -7.04 31.22 -12.92
N VAL A 590 -6.02 30.62 -13.54
CA VAL A 590 -5.16 31.26 -14.52
C VAL A 590 -5.57 30.91 -15.95
N PRO A 591 -5.32 31.81 -16.93
CA PRO A 591 -5.72 31.58 -18.32
C PRO A 591 -4.83 30.56 -19.04
N GLY A 592 -5.33 30.02 -20.16
CA GLY A 592 -4.60 29.15 -21.07
C GLY A 592 -5.10 27.72 -21.05
N ARG A 593 -4.66 26.94 -22.04
CA ARG A 593 -4.85 25.48 -22.13
C ARG A 593 -3.55 24.79 -21.83
N SER A 594 -3.58 23.60 -21.25
CA SER A 594 -2.35 22.86 -21.05
C SER A 594 -1.58 22.70 -22.37
N LEU A 595 -0.30 22.78 -22.31
CA LEU A 595 0.58 22.69 -23.48
C LEU A 595 0.34 21.35 -24.22
N ASN A 596 -0.02 20.32 -23.50
CA ASN A 596 -0.46 19.04 -24.05
C ASN A 596 -1.71 19.18 -24.91
N ALA A 597 -2.77 19.82 -24.40
CA ALA A 597 -4.00 20.06 -25.11
C ALA A 597 -3.80 20.98 -26.32
N TYR A 598 -2.93 21.98 -26.19
CA TYR A 598 -2.55 22.86 -27.31
C TYR A 598 -1.87 22.06 -28.44
N LEU A 599 -0.88 21.24 -28.12
CA LEU A 599 -0.15 20.41 -29.09
C LEU A 599 -1.05 19.35 -29.79
N GLU A 600 -2.18 19.01 -29.23
CA GLU A 600 -3.17 18.15 -29.91
C GLU A 600 -3.92 18.87 -31.03
N THR A 601 -4.11 20.19 -30.94
CA THR A 601 -4.90 21.00 -31.88
C THR A 601 -4.08 21.67 -32.99
N VAL A 602 -2.75 21.71 -32.85
CA VAL A 602 -1.84 22.39 -33.81
C VAL A 602 -1.58 21.51 -35.03
N ASP A 603 -1.65 22.07 -36.24
CA ASP A 603 -1.30 21.38 -37.50
C ASP A 603 0.22 21.29 -37.70
N GLU A 604 0.66 20.34 -38.56
CA GLU A 604 2.10 20.18 -38.87
C GLU A 604 2.72 21.39 -39.56
N SER A 605 1.93 22.21 -40.26
CA SER A 605 2.37 23.45 -40.89
C SER A 605 2.70 24.57 -39.89
N THR A 606 2.16 24.52 -38.71
CA THR A 606 2.31 25.54 -37.65
C THR A 606 3.45 25.22 -36.67
N LEU A 607 4.27 24.22 -36.98
CA LEU A 607 5.40 23.79 -36.09
C LEU A 607 6.48 24.86 -35.91
N VAL A 608 6.56 25.82 -36.83
CA VAL A 608 7.42 27.01 -36.70
C VAL A 608 6.97 27.94 -35.56
N ALA A 609 5.65 27.91 -35.24
CA ALA A 609 5.09 28.70 -34.16
C ALA A 609 5.41 28.15 -32.74
N LEU A 610 6.06 27.00 -32.61
CA LEU A 610 6.46 26.44 -31.31
C LEU A 610 7.76 27.05 -30.77
N GLU A 611 8.61 27.63 -31.64
CA GLU A 611 9.88 28.23 -31.19
C GLU A 611 9.67 29.45 -30.28
N PRO A 612 8.73 30.38 -30.55
CA PRO A 612 8.44 31.47 -29.61
C PRO A 612 7.94 30.95 -28.25
N VAL A 613 7.11 29.92 -28.24
CA VAL A 613 6.64 29.29 -26.98
C VAL A 613 7.83 28.69 -26.23
N ALA A 614 8.71 27.96 -26.91
CA ALA A 614 9.89 27.35 -26.30
C ALA A 614 10.83 28.41 -25.68
N ARG A 615 11.06 29.50 -26.39
CA ARG A 615 11.89 30.65 -25.90
C ARG A 615 11.25 31.30 -24.68
N ALA A 616 9.94 31.52 -24.72
CA ALA A 616 9.21 32.14 -23.62
C ALA A 616 9.20 31.23 -22.35
N VAL A 617 9.05 29.91 -22.50
CA VAL A 617 9.14 28.95 -21.37
C VAL A 617 10.54 29.00 -20.75
N VAL A 618 11.60 29.01 -21.57
CA VAL A 618 12.99 29.10 -21.07
C VAL A 618 13.23 30.43 -20.38
N ALA A 619 12.82 31.54 -20.98
CA ALA A 619 13.04 32.88 -20.42
C ALA A 619 12.29 33.07 -19.08
N ALA A 620 11.06 32.53 -18.97
CA ALA A 620 10.31 32.55 -17.72
C ALA A 620 10.97 31.67 -16.62
N MET A 621 11.35 30.46 -16.97
CA MET A 621 11.95 29.53 -16.00
C MET A 621 13.35 29.97 -15.58
N GLU A 622 14.10 30.64 -16.43
CA GLU A 622 15.41 31.16 -16.08
C GLU A 622 15.36 32.18 -14.93
N CYS A 623 14.27 32.94 -14.83
CA CYS A 623 14.05 33.84 -13.68
C CYS A 623 13.99 33.04 -12.35
N CYS A 624 13.48 31.85 -12.39
CA CYS A 624 13.41 30.95 -11.22
C CYS A 624 14.73 30.20 -11.03
N TRP A 625 15.32 29.65 -12.10
CA TRP A 625 16.56 28.88 -12.02
C TRP A 625 17.76 29.71 -11.56
N SER A 626 17.81 30.99 -11.95
CA SER A 626 18.89 31.89 -11.55
C SER A 626 19.01 32.11 -10.03
N ILE A 627 17.89 31.91 -9.30
CA ILE A 627 17.87 32.01 -7.84
C ILE A 627 17.81 30.63 -7.16
N GLY A 628 18.05 29.56 -7.91
CA GLY A 628 18.07 28.19 -7.36
C GLY A 628 16.69 27.55 -7.16
N LEU A 629 15.61 28.08 -7.76
CA LEU A 629 14.24 27.60 -7.61
C LEU A 629 13.81 26.79 -8.84
N PRO A 630 13.84 25.44 -8.81
CA PRO A 630 13.25 24.62 -9.86
C PRO A 630 11.72 24.56 -9.70
N HIS A 631 11.00 24.32 -10.80
CA HIS A 631 9.57 24.05 -10.77
C HIS A 631 9.26 22.72 -10.08
N GLY A 632 10.13 21.75 -10.23
CA GLY A 632 10.06 20.47 -9.54
C GLY A 632 9.14 19.42 -10.20
N ASP A 633 8.14 19.84 -10.95
CA ASP A 633 7.24 18.99 -11.76
C ASP A 633 6.89 19.70 -13.08
N LEU A 634 7.91 20.16 -13.82
CA LEU A 634 7.73 20.86 -15.08
C LEU A 634 7.37 19.88 -16.20
N ASN A 635 6.09 19.68 -16.43
CA ASN A 635 5.56 18.82 -17.47
C ASN A 635 4.57 19.58 -18.37
N PHE A 636 4.14 18.96 -19.47
CA PHE A 636 3.25 19.60 -20.46
C PHE A 636 1.85 19.94 -19.93
N ASP A 637 1.39 19.27 -18.87
CA ASP A 637 0.08 19.56 -18.28
C ASP A 637 0.16 20.71 -17.27
N ASN A 638 1.34 21.00 -16.71
CA ASN A 638 1.60 22.08 -15.74
C ASN A 638 2.03 23.40 -16.37
N ILE A 639 2.19 23.45 -17.70
CA ILE A 639 2.40 24.68 -18.46
C ILE A 639 1.13 24.95 -19.26
N LEU A 640 0.44 26.06 -18.98
CA LEU A 640 -0.71 26.49 -19.76
C LEU A 640 -0.26 27.58 -20.74
N CYS A 641 -0.77 27.51 -21.97
CA CYS A 641 -0.37 28.42 -23.04
C CYS A 641 -1.60 28.91 -23.81
N ASP A 642 -1.62 30.22 -24.07
CA ASP A 642 -2.47 30.83 -25.08
C ASP A 642 -1.58 31.66 -26.04
N PRO A 643 -1.23 31.10 -27.20
CA PRO A 643 -0.35 31.78 -28.13
C PRO A 643 -0.98 33.01 -28.81
N VAL A 644 -2.32 33.06 -28.87
CA VAL A 644 -3.05 34.21 -29.46
C VAL A 644 -2.97 35.40 -28.51
N ALA A 645 -3.22 35.17 -27.24
CA ALA A 645 -3.09 36.20 -26.21
C ALA A 645 -1.63 36.41 -25.76
N ARG A 646 -0.66 35.63 -26.28
CA ARG A 646 0.72 35.56 -25.79
C ARG A 646 0.81 35.45 -24.28
N SER A 647 0.07 34.49 -23.71
CA SER A 647 0.11 34.26 -22.29
C SER A 647 0.63 32.85 -21.97
N LEU A 648 1.44 32.75 -20.90
CA LEU A 648 1.96 31.52 -20.31
C LEU A 648 1.60 31.48 -18.83
N SER A 649 1.06 30.36 -18.39
CA SER A 649 0.78 30.15 -16.97
C SER A 649 1.52 28.91 -16.47
N PHE A 650 2.14 29.01 -15.29
CA PHE A 650 2.81 27.90 -14.61
C PHE A 650 1.99 27.49 -13.40
N VAL A 651 1.59 26.23 -13.38
CA VAL A 651 0.70 25.67 -12.33
C VAL A 651 1.35 24.47 -11.67
N ASP A 652 0.94 24.19 -10.45
CA ASP A 652 1.26 22.98 -9.70
C ASP A 652 2.78 22.70 -9.54
N PRO A 653 3.57 23.66 -9.01
CA PRO A 653 4.97 23.42 -8.75
C PRO A 653 5.13 22.27 -7.77
N GLY A 654 6.05 21.36 -8.08
CA GLY A 654 6.35 20.19 -7.28
C GLY A 654 7.17 20.53 -6.03
N ILE A 655 7.32 19.55 -5.14
CA ILE A 655 8.22 19.65 -3.99
C ILE A 655 9.66 19.45 -4.47
N VAL A 656 10.53 20.32 -4.03
CA VAL A 656 11.95 20.27 -4.37
C VAL A 656 12.65 19.27 -3.46
N GLU A 657 12.98 18.09 -3.99
CA GLU A 657 13.78 17.07 -3.29
C GLU A 657 15.26 17.18 -3.71
N ASP A 658 16.18 17.17 -2.74
CA ASP A 658 17.64 17.24 -2.98
C ASP A 658 18.26 15.97 -3.58
N ASP A 659 17.46 14.98 -3.93
CA ASP A 659 17.89 13.63 -4.34
C ASP A 659 18.73 13.57 -5.62
N PHE A 660 18.61 14.58 -6.48
CA PHE A 660 19.31 14.61 -7.77
C PHE A 660 20.79 14.98 -7.64
N LEU A 661 21.19 15.63 -6.56
CA LEU A 661 22.60 15.96 -6.29
C LEU A 661 23.46 14.71 -6.16
N CYS A 662 22.88 13.57 -5.77
CA CYS A 662 23.57 12.28 -5.65
C CYS A 662 23.86 11.60 -6.99
N ALA A 663 23.24 12.07 -8.09
CA ALA A 663 23.45 11.51 -9.43
C ALA A 663 24.66 12.12 -10.19
N GLY A 664 25.49 12.91 -9.52
CA GLY A 664 26.63 13.59 -10.14
C GLY A 664 26.29 14.91 -10.86
N VAL A 665 25.13 15.47 -10.60
CA VAL A 665 24.68 16.74 -11.17
C VAL A 665 25.38 17.89 -10.44
N SER A 666 25.97 18.83 -11.17
CA SER A 666 26.62 19.99 -10.56
C SER A 666 25.58 20.96 -10.00
N ARG A 667 25.92 21.62 -8.87
CA ARG A 667 25.01 22.59 -8.25
C ARG A 667 24.66 23.76 -9.15
N GLY A 668 25.53 24.12 -10.11
CA GLY A 668 25.33 25.26 -10.98
C GLY A 668 24.18 25.12 -11.97
N TRP A 669 23.92 23.88 -12.47
CA TRP A 669 22.87 23.62 -13.45
C TRP A 669 21.65 22.91 -12.86
N TYR A 670 21.73 22.56 -11.59
CA TYR A 670 20.74 21.68 -10.94
C TYR A 670 19.27 22.08 -11.15
N PRO A 671 18.82 23.34 -10.96
CA PRO A 671 17.42 23.67 -11.17
C PRO A 671 16.96 23.45 -12.60
N ALA A 672 17.76 23.92 -13.57
CA ALA A 672 17.47 23.82 -14.99
C ALA A 672 17.54 22.37 -15.49
N SER A 673 18.60 21.65 -15.13
CA SER A 673 18.79 20.23 -15.52
C SER A 673 17.65 19.34 -15.06
N ARG A 674 17.14 19.60 -13.86
CA ARG A 674 16.03 18.85 -13.29
C ARG A 674 14.72 19.10 -14.05
N ASP A 675 14.35 20.37 -14.23
CA ASP A 675 13.08 20.73 -14.88
C ASP A 675 13.09 20.35 -16.35
N LEU A 676 14.20 20.54 -17.05
CA LEU A 676 14.37 20.10 -18.43
C LEU A 676 14.34 18.58 -18.58
N ALA A 677 14.88 17.86 -17.58
CA ALA A 677 14.77 16.40 -17.53
C ALA A 677 13.32 15.92 -17.34
N TYR A 678 12.50 16.64 -16.58
CA TYR A 678 11.08 16.33 -16.44
C TYR A 678 10.31 16.49 -17.76
N LEU A 679 10.53 17.60 -18.47
CA LEU A 679 9.94 17.80 -19.80
C LEU A 679 10.35 16.68 -20.78
N LEU A 680 11.62 16.32 -20.77
CA LEU A 680 12.15 15.26 -21.64
C LEU A 680 11.60 13.88 -21.26
N TYR A 681 11.51 13.59 -19.96
CA TYR A 681 10.91 12.37 -19.42
C TYR A 681 9.44 12.24 -19.81
N ASP A 682 8.65 13.32 -19.71
CA ASP A 682 7.23 13.31 -20.05
C ASP A 682 7.02 12.95 -21.53
N THR A 683 7.88 13.41 -22.46
CA THR A 683 7.81 12.99 -23.87
C THR A 683 8.04 11.49 -24.09
N GLY A 684 8.86 10.88 -23.25
CA GLY A 684 9.18 9.46 -23.32
C GLY A 684 8.09 8.56 -22.72
N VAL A 685 7.51 8.97 -21.59
CA VAL A 685 6.62 8.15 -20.77
C VAL A 685 5.13 8.42 -21.05
N SER A 686 4.79 9.58 -21.53
CA SER A 686 3.43 9.98 -21.96
C SER A 686 2.83 9.11 -23.10
N VAL A 687 3.58 8.09 -23.52
CA VAL A 687 3.12 7.02 -24.45
C VAL A 687 1.78 6.40 -24.01
N ARG A 688 1.48 6.40 -22.70
CA ARG A 688 0.23 5.86 -22.15
C ARG A 688 -1.00 6.70 -22.50
N LYS A 689 -0.86 8.04 -22.51
CA LYS A 689 -1.95 8.98 -22.83
C LYS A 689 -2.15 9.17 -24.34
N THR A 690 -1.13 8.85 -25.14
CA THR A 690 -1.11 9.12 -26.60
C THR A 690 -1.02 7.87 -27.47
N LEU A 691 -1.37 6.69 -26.96
CA LEU A 691 -1.48 5.47 -27.77
C LEU A 691 -2.55 5.70 -28.86
N GLY A 692 -2.11 5.91 -30.10
CA GLY A 692 -2.95 6.26 -31.26
C GLY A 692 -2.70 7.67 -31.83
N LYS A 693 -2.03 8.58 -31.10
CA LYS A 693 -1.77 9.97 -31.54
C LYS A 693 -0.29 10.18 -31.90
N SER A 694 0.20 9.58 -32.96
CA SER A 694 1.62 9.67 -33.36
C SER A 694 2.08 11.11 -33.70
N ALA A 695 1.17 11.92 -34.24
CA ALA A 695 1.44 13.31 -34.62
C ALA A 695 1.63 14.22 -33.38
N ALA A 696 0.78 14.11 -32.35
CA ALA A 696 0.93 14.89 -31.12
C ALA A 696 2.27 14.62 -30.43
N ARG A 697 2.70 13.36 -30.44
CA ARG A 697 4.00 12.95 -29.87
C ARG A 697 5.19 13.56 -30.59
N LYS A 698 5.16 13.59 -31.93
CA LYS A 698 6.22 14.24 -32.70
C LYS A 698 6.32 15.73 -32.38
N ARG A 699 5.17 16.37 -32.16
CA ARG A 699 5.11 17.79 -31.77
C ARG A 699 5.67 18.04 -30.38
N GLN A 700 5.36 17.18 -29.41
CA GLN A 700 5.98 17.23 -28.06
C GLN A 700 7.51 17.11 -28.14
N GLN A 701 8.01 16.12 -28.88
CA GLN A 701 9.45 15.93 -29.07
C GLN A 701 10.11 17.16 -29.69
N ARG A 702 9.51 17.74 -30.73
CA ARG A 702 10.04 18.97 -31.35
C ARG A 702 10.05 20.16 -30.41
N LEU A 703 8.98 20.33 -29.62
CA LEU A 703 8.95 21.42 -28.64
C LEU A 703 10.04 21.27 -27.59
N VAL A 704 10.25 20.06 -27.05
CA VAL A 704 11.32 19.83 -26.08
C VAL A 704 12.70 20.03 -26.71
N GLU A 705 12.92 19.58 -27.94
CA GLU A 705 14.15 19.86 -28.67
C GLU A 705 14.37 21.39 -28.81
N GLN A 706 13.33 22.18 -29.11
CA GLN A 706 13.42 23.63 -29.20
C GLN A 706 13.67 24.31 -27.84
N VAL A 707 13.03 23.80 -26.75
CA VAL A 707 13.28 24.28 -25.37
C VAL A 707 14.73 24.03 -24.98
N LEU A 708 15.22 22.80 -25.18
CA LEU A 708 16.61 22.45 -24.87
C LEU A 708 17.61 23.25 -25.72
N ARG A 709 17.29 23.41 -27.00
CA ARG A 709 18.11 24.25 -27.92
C ARG A 709 18.11 25.71 -27.48
N ALA A 710 16.95 26.28 -27.17
CA ALA A 710 16.83 27.68 -26.73
C ALA A 710 17.63 27.92 -25.43
N PHE A 711 17.68 26.97 -24.52
CA PHE A 711 18.48 27.06 -23.31
C PHE A 711 19.98 26.88 -23.61
N ALA A 712 20.37 25.89 -24.43
CA ALA A 712 21.75 25.62 -24.79
C ALA A 712 22.39 26.79 -25.58
N MET A 713 21.61 27.54 -26.39
CA MET A 713 22.10 28.73 -27.12
C MET A 713 22.54 29.87 -26.21
N LYS A 714 22.09 29.91 -24.97
CA LYS A 714 22.50 30.92 -23.98
C LYS A 714 23.85 30.59 -23.32
N ILE A 715 24.40 29.42 -23.56
CA ILE A 715 25.68 28.94 -23.03
C ILE A 715 26.72 29.14 -24.15
N ASP A 716 27.77 29.92 -23.92
CA ASP A 716 28.77 30.20 -24.94
C ASP A 716 29.77 29.05 -25.15
N ALA A 717 30.17 28.37 -24.05
CA ALA A 717 31.18 27.31 -24.12
C ALA A 717 30.57 25.96 -24.55
N VAL A 718 31.15 25.36 -25.58
CA VAL A 718 30.72 24.05 -26.11
C VAL A 718 30.80 22.94 -25.04
N GLU A 719 31.86 22.96 -24.24
CA GLU A 719 32.06 21.98 -23.15
C GLU A 719 30.97 22.10 -22.08
N GLU A 720 30.54 23.30 -21.74
CA GLU A 720 29.43 23.51 -20.79
C GLU A 720 28.09 23.05 -21.35
N LYS A 721 27.84 23.22 -22.67
CA LYS A 721 26.65 22.69 -23.34
C LYS A 721 26.58 21.16 -23.22
N HIS A 722 27.70 20.51 -23.50
CA HIS A 722 27.79 19.04 -23.38
C HIS A 722 27.58 18.59 -21.93
N ARG A 723 28.18 19.30 -20.97
CA ARG A 723 27.99 19.01 -19.55
C ARG A 723 26.54 19.14 -19.11
N LEU A 724 25.83 20.19 -19.54
CA LEU A 724 24.40 20.37 -19.29
C LEU A 724 23.59 19.19 -19.83
N LEU A 725 23.84 18.78 -21.08
CA LEU A 725 23.10 17.64 -21.69
C LEU A 725 23.39 16.33 -20.94
N ASP A 726 24.59 16.13 -20.44
CA ASP A 726 24.97 14.96 -19.63
C ASP A 726 24.27 14.99 -18.26
N GLU A 727 24.15 16.16 -17.63
CA GLU A 727 23.41 16.33 -16.38
C GLU A 727 21.91 16.06 -16.58
N ILE A 728 21.30 16.61 -17.65
CA ILE A 728 19.90 16.33 -18.01
C ILE A 728 19.70 14.82 -18.21
N HIS A 729 20.64 14.16 -18.94
CA HIS A 729 20.58 12.72 -19.15
C HIS A 729 20.69 11.92 -17.85
N ALA A 730 21.54 12.35 -16.92
CA ALA A 730 21.65 11.74 -15.59
C ALA A 730 20.35 11.87 -14.80
N CYS A 731 19.73 13.06 -14.81
CA CYS A 731 18.43 13.29 -14.17
C CYS A 731 17.31 12.43 -14.77
N VAL A 732 17.25 12.32 -16.11
CA VAL A 732 16.27 11.45 -16.79
C VAL A 732 16.45 9.99 -16.39
N ARG A 733 17.69 9.50 -16.31
CA ARG A 733 17.97 8.12 -15.87
C ARG A 733 17.49 7.86 -14.45
N VAL A 734 17.63 8.83 -13.55
CA VAL A 734 17.09 8.75 -12.20
C VAL A 734 15.56 8.64 -12.25
N HIS A 735 14.88 9.47 -13.05
CA HIS A 735 13.42 9.37 -13.21
C HIS A 735 12.98 8.02 -13.78
N LEU A 736 13.64 7.53 -14.83
CA LEU A 736 13.32 6.23 -15.42
C LEU A 736 13.57 5.06 -14.45
N SER A 737 14.60 5.14 -13.61
CA SER A 737 14.91 4.10 -12.62
C SER A 737 13.89 4.00 -11.47
N ARG A 738 13.16 5.08 -11.21
CA ARG A 738 12.10 5.14 -10.20
C ARG A 738 10.81 4.44 -10.63
N ILE A 739 10.64 4.14 -11.94
CA ILE A 739 9.45 3.43 -12.42
C ILE A 739 9.54 1.97 -12.02
N GLU A 740 8.70 1.57 -11.08
CA GLU A 740 8.59 0.16 -10.68
C GLU A 740 7.89 -0.67 -11.76
N VAL A 741 8.56 -1.72 -12.21
CA VAL A 741 8.05 -2.62 -13.24
C VAL A 741 7.85 -4.00 -12.66
N SER A 742 6.59 -4.41 -12.47
CA SER A 742 6.23 -5.75 -12.00
C SER A 742 6.61 -6.85 -13.03
N TRP A 743 6.87 -8.08 -12.56
CA TRP A 743 7.11 -9.26 -13.40
C TRP A 743 5.80 -9.89 -13.91
N SER A 744 4.88 -9.08 -14.44
CA SER A 744 3.65 -9.50 -15.11
C SER A 744 3.79 -9.28 -16.62
N LEU A 745 2.92 -9.89 -17.43
CA LEU A 745 2.85 -9.59 -18.88
C LEU A 745 2.75 -8.08 -19.14
N ARG A 746 2.03 -7.38 -18.28
CA ARG A 746 1.89 -5.92 -18.31
C ARG A 746 3.20 -5.22 -17.92
N GLY A 747 3.96 -5.77 -16.98
CA GLY A 747 5.28 -5.28 -16.58
C GLY A 747 6.34 -5.52 -17.66
N ILE A 748 6.31 -6.64 -18.37
CA ILE A 748 7.19 -6.90 -19.52
C ILE A 748 6.92 -5.88 -20.62
N TRP A 749 5.64 -5.60 -20.89
CA TRP A 749 5.24 -4.58 -21.88
C TRP A 749 5.69 -3.17 -21.45
N LEU A 750 5.56 -2.83 -20.17
CA LEU A 750 6.05 -1.57 -19.62
C LEU A 750 7.58 -1.44 -19.74
N ARG A 751 8.36 -2.52 -19.53
CA ARG A 751 9.82 -2.53 -19.75
C ARG A 751 10.18 -2.27 -21.20
N LEU A 752 9.44 -2.86 -22.15
CA LEU A 752 9.64 -2.58 -23.57
C LEU A 752 9.35 -1.11 -23.89
N LEU A 753 8.28 -0.56 -23.33
CA LEU A 753 7.94 0.86 -23.50
C LEU A 753 9.01 1.78 -22.90
N LEU A 754 9.52 1.48 -21.73
CA LEU A 754 10.59 2.25 -21.09
C LEU A 754 11.91 2.17 -21.87
N ARG A 755 12.24 1.02 -22.46
CA ARG A 755 13.40 0.90 -23.38
C ARG A 755 13.21 1.74 -24.65
N VAL A 756 12.01 1.75 -25.21
CA VAL A 756 11.68 2.60 -26.36
C VAL A 756 11.74 4.08 -25.99
N ALA A 757 11.24 4.44 -24.81
CA ALA A 757 11.32 5.79 -24.27
C ALA A 757 12.78 6.25 -24.08
N SER A 758 13.61 5.43 -23.44
CA SER A 758 15.03 5.69 -23.24
C SER A 758 15.75 5.92 -24.58
N ARG A 759 15.58 5.02 -25.55
CA ARG A 759 16.20 5.17 -26.89
C ARG A 759 15.76 6.46 -27.61
N ARG A 760 14.53 6.91 -27.42
CA ARG A 760 14.05 8.17 -28.01
C ARG A 760 14.69 9.37 -27.36
N ILE A 761 14.79 9.34 -26.04
CA ILE A 761 15.43 10.38 -25.24
C ILE A 761 16.92 10.47 -25.63
N ASP A 762 17.61 9.33 -25.70
CA ASP A 762 18.99 9.25 -26.15
C ASP A 762 19.16 9.86 -27.55
N ALA A 763 18.27 9.53 -28.49
CA ALA A 763 18.31 10.08 -29.84
C ALA A 763 18.04 11.60 -29.90
N ILE A 764 17.25 12.16 -29.00
CA ILE A 764 17.06 13.63 -28.88
C ILE A 764 18.33 14.27 -28.37
N LEU A 765 18.90 13.76 -27.30
CA LEU A 765 20.12 14.29 -26.70
C LEU A 765 21.32 14.17 -27.63
N ASP A 766 21.45 13.07 -28.38
CA ASP A 766 22.54 12.89 -29.35
C ASP A 766 22.45 13.87 -30.51
N ARG A 767 21.24 14.15 -31.03
CA ARG A 767 21.05 15.21 -32.03
C ARG A 767 21.48 16.57 -31.51
N LEU A 768 21.12 16.92 -30.27
CA LEU A 768 21.47 18.16 -29.63
C LEU A 768 22.98 18.26 -29.32
N ARG A 769 23.65 17.14 -29.03
CA ARG A 769 25.12 17.09 -28.86
C ARG A 769 25.82 17.42 -30.17
N VAL A 770 25.35 16.90 -31.27
CA VAL A 770 25.88 17.22 -32.61
C VAL A 770 25.64 18.69 -32.92
N ASP A 771 24.44 19.21 -32.69
CA ASP A 771 24.10 20.63 -32.93
C ASP A 771 24.86 21.57 -31.98
N ALA A 772 25.14 21.16 -30.75
CA ALA A 772 25.89 21.97 -29.78
C ALA A 772 27.36 22.17 -30.16
N SER A 773 27.90 21.35 -31.06
CA SER A 773 29.25 21.51 -31.61
C SER A 773 29.34 22.58 -32.74
N LEU A 774 28.19 23.02 -33.29
CA LEU A 774 28.16 24.06 -34.30
C LEU A 774 28.33 25.45 -33.67
N ALA A 775 29.13 26.33 -34.34
CA ALA A 775 29.46 27.65 -33.88
C ALA A 775 28.24 28.56 -33.65
N PRO A 776 28.32 29.52 -32.71
CA PRO A 776 27.23 30.46 -32.47
C PRO A 776 26.91 31.28 -33.70
N LEU A 777 25.63 31.47 -33.98
CA LEU A 777 25.16 32.41 -35.01
C LEU A 777 25.67 33.82 -34.70
N PRO A 778 26.09 34.61 -35.71
CA PRO A 778 26.60 35.95 -35.49
C PRO A 778 25.54 36.79 -34.79
N ARG A 779 25.95 37.42 -33.68
CA ARG A 779 25.11 38.35 -32.91
C ARG A 779 24.75 39.53 -33.82
N GLU A 780 23.46 39.66 -34.16
CA GLU A 780 22.93 40.96 -34.55
C GLU A 780 23.17 41.95 -33.39
N ARG A 781 23.92 42.98 -33.62
CA ARG A 781 24.21 44.06 -32.67
C ARG A 781 22.91 44.76 -32.29
N ALA A 782 22.26 44.32 -31.20
CA ALA A 782 21.33 45.17 -30.49
C ALA A 782 22.11 46.17 -29.69
N GLY A 783 22.07 47.42 -30.15
CA GLY A 783 22.74 48.56 -29.48
C GLY A 783 22.13 48.80 -28.11
N GLY A 784 23.00 49.00 -27.15
CA GLY A 784 22.76 49.85 -25.98
C GLY A 784 22.11 49.14 -24.79
N ALA A 785 22.92 48.69 -23.84
CA ALA A 785 22.62 48.84 -22.41
C ALA A 785 23.92 48.67 -21.60
N SER A 786 24.31 49.74 -21.05
CA SER A 786 25.41 49.94 -20.11
C SER A 786 25.00 49.45 -18.71
N HIS A 787 26.02 48.96 -17.99
CA HIS A 787 26.14 48.96 -16.52
C HIS A 787 25.10 48.27 -15.65
N PHE A 788 25.47 47.10 -15.17
CA PHE A 788 25.22 46.69 -13.80
C PHE A 788 26.43 45.88 -13.30
N GLU A 789 27.48 46.59 -12.91
CA GLU A 789 28.45 46.12 -11.93
C GLU A 789 28.15 46.81 -10.61
N GLY A 790 28.11 46.06 -9.55
CA GLY A 790 28.32 46.56 -8.21
C GLY A 790 27.08 46.48 -7.29
N GLN A 791 26.99 45.41 -6.53
CA GLN A 791 26.82 45.38 -5.07
C GLN A 791 26.37 43.98 -4.60
N ALA A 792 27.38 43.19 -4.30
CA ALA A 792 27.21 42.07 -3.37
C ALA A 792 28.15 42.33 -2.18
N ARG A 793 27.58 42.79 -1.09
CA ARG A 793 28.07 42.56 0.28
C ARG A 793 26.91 42.15 1.15
#